data_7c99729fff51645281531addb1861d73
#
_entry.id   7c99729fff51645281531addb1861d73
#
_cell.length_a   1.000
_cell.length_b   1.000
_cell.length_c   1.000
_cell.angle_alpha   90.00
_cell.angle_beta   90.00
_cell.angle_gamma   90.00
#
_symmetry.space_group_name_H-M   'P 1'
#
loop_
_entity.id
_entity.type
_entity.pdbx_description
1 polymer ?
#
loop_
_entity_poly.entity_id
_entity_poly.type
_entity_poly.pdbx_seq_one_letter_code
_entity_poly.pdbx_strand_id
1 'polypeptide(L)'
;MSVLESTQEISGGRGDECSARHGHHSPYRRMITADSHNGPVDPSADTDPTLRDPYLWLEDVTGDGALAWVAQHNEPTLAELGGERFEQMRSEALEVLDTDARIPYVRRRGEHLYNFWRDGANPRGLWRRTTLESYRSQEPDWDVVIDVDALAEADGENWVWAGAEVIEPDLTRALISLSRGGSDATVVREFDMRTREFIASGFELPEAKTDIGWEGADAVIVGTDFGPGSLTDSGYPRVVKRWRRGQPLTDAETVFEGEVSDVSVGAGYDPTPGFERLLISRSLDFFNRDRYELRNGELLRFDVPTDAGTSIHREWLLIRPRSDWTVGGTTHPTGTLLATKYEEFLSGTADLTVVFEPDEHTSLQSYTWTRDRLILVTLVDVASRIEVVTPGTWTREPVEGIPPNTNTVVVAADEYGDEIFLDSSGFDTPSRLLWGRVGEELSEIKSAPAFFDASDIEVNQHFVASADGTMIPYFVVGHRSASGPGKTLLGGYGGFENSSTPAYGGVLGRLWLSRGGTYVLANIRGGGEYGPRWHTQAMREGRHLVHEDFAAVAADLVARGITTVDQLGAQGGSNGGLLMGIMLTKYPDLFGALVCSVPLLDMKRYHLLLAGASWVAEYGDPDNPDDWEFISEYSPYQNISADRRYPPLLMTTSTRDDRVHPGHARKMTAALEAAGHPVQYYENTEGGHAGAADNAQTAFRSALIYEFLHRALGE
;
A
#
# COMPACT_ATOMS: atom_id res chain seq x y z
N MET A 1 2.33 10.77 -0.86
CA MET A 1 1.58 9.62 -0.32
C MET A 1 0.31 9.32 -1.11
N SER A 2 -0.47 10.26 -1.60
CA SER A 2 -1.66 9.98 -2.43
C SER A 2 -1.36 9.47 -3.86
N VAL A 3 -0.17 9.68 -4.38
CA VAL A 3 0.23 9.24 -5.74
C VAL A 3 0.67 7.78 -5.76
N LEU A 4 1.18 7.25 -4.65
CA LEU A 4 1.58 5.83 -4.55
C LEU A 4 0.38 4.89 -4.38
N GLU A 5 -0.74 5.34 -3.82
CA GLU A 5 -1.96 4.52 -3.70
C GLU A 5 -2.71 4.37 -5.03
N SER A 6 -2.62 5.34 -5.95
CA SER A 6 -3.31 5.24 -7.24
C SER A 6 -2.60 4.32 -8.25
N THR A 7 -1.31 4.05 -8.08
CA THR A 7 -0.56 3.14 -8.96
C THR A 7 -0.59 1.68 -8.51
N GLN A 8 -0.84 1.39 -7.24
CA GLN A 8 -1.00 0.02 -6.75
C GLN A 8 -2.38 -0.60 -7.06
N GLU A 9 -3.42 0.21 -7.26
CA GLU A 9 -4.73 -0.28 -7.71
C GLU A 9 -4.78 -0.68 -9.20
N ILE A 10 -3.72 -0.41 -9.96
CA ILE A 10 -3.73 -0.56 -11.43
C ILE A 10 -2.97 -1.81 -11.91
N SER A 11 -2.11 -2.43 -11.08
CA SER A 11 -1.41 -3.68 -11.45
C SER A 11 -2.25 -4.91 -11.15
N GLY A 12 -3.42 -5.02 -11.77
CA GLY A 12 -4.25 -6.20 -11.73
C GLY A 12 -3.90 -7.21 -12.81
N GLY A 13 -2.68 -7.70 -12.82
CA GLY A 13 -2.39 -9.00 -13.40
C GLY A 13 -2.87 -10.06 -12.41
N ARG A 14 -3.64 -11.05 -12.86
CA ARG A 14 -3.93 -12.26 -12.10
C ARG A 14 -2.65 -13.09 -11.99
N GLY A 15 -1.71 -12.62 -11.29
CA GLY A 15 -0.66 -13.40 -10.70
C GLY A 15 -0.83 -13.16 -9.23
N ASP A 16 -1.02 -14.20 -8.46
CA ASP A 16 -1.22 -14.24 -7.02
C ASP A 16 -0.60 -13.10 -6.21
N GLU A 17 -1.01 -11.89 -6.42
CA GLU A 17 -0.95 -10.86 -5.41
C GLU A 17 -2.27 -10.93 -4.63
N CYS A 18 -2.36 -11.93 -3.77
CA CYS A 18 -3.00 -11.71 -2.50
C CYS A 18 -2.06 -10.78 -1.70
N SER A 19 -1.69 -9.64 -2.30
CA SER A 19 -1.34 -8.49 -1.50
C SER A 19 -2.60 -8.24 -0.71
N ALA A 20 -2.49 -8.25 0.58
CA ALA A 20 -3.52 -7.75 1.45
C ALA A 20 -4.01 -6.43 0.86
N ARG A 21 -5.07 -6.48 0.04
CA ARG A 21 -5.79 -5.29 -0.38
C ARG A 21 -6.47 -4.79 0.86
N HIS A 22 -5.94 -3.77 1.34
CA HIS A 22 -6.29 -3.10 2.55
C HIS A 22 -7.53 -2.28 2.26
N GLY A 23 -8.58 -2.63 2.85
CA GLY A 23 -9.75 -1.86 2.88
C GLY A 23 -10.18 -1.57 4.31
N HIS A 24 -11.11 -0.83 4.73
CA HIS A 24 -11.32 -0.18 6.01
C HIS A 24 -12.71 -0.44 6.63
N HIS A 25 -12.87 -0.22 7.87
CA HIS A 25 -13.86 -0.62 8.87
C HIS A 25 -15.24 -0.06 8.89
N SER A 26 -15.95 -0.74 9.74
CA SER A 26 -17.24 -0.34 10.26
C SER A 26 -17.35 -0.39 11.78
N PRO A 27 -18.18 0.43 12.43
CA PRO A 27 -18.39 0.33 13.86
C PRO A 27 -19.47 -0.72 14.21
N TYR A 28 -19.09 -1.78 14.90
CA TYR A 28 -20.02 -2.67 15.57
C TYR A 28 -20.63 -1.99 16.79
N ARG A 29 -21.94 -1.73 16.74
CA ARG A 29 -22.78 -1.69 17.92
C ARG A 29 -23.25 -3.10 18.21
N ARG A 30 -22.48 -3.89 18.94
CA ARG A 30 -22.95 -5.17 19.48
C ARG A 30 -23.68 -4.92 20.79
N MET A 31 -24.97 -5.21 20.82
CA MET A 31 -25.62 -5.64 22.05
C MET A 31 -24.93 -6.94 22.51
N ILE A 32 -24.11 -6.84 23.52
CA ILE A 32 -23.55 -8.01 24.21
C ILE A 32 -24.66 -8.54 25.13
N THR A 33 -25.30 -9.61 24.70
CA THR A 33 -25.87 -10.53 25.66
C THR A 33 -24.73 -11.44 26.10
N ALA A 34 -24.40 -11.35 27.37
CA ALA A 34 -23.43 -12.21 28.01
C ALA A 34 -23.86 -13.68 27.86
N ASP A 35 -22.98 -14.53 27.30
CA ASP A 35 -22.64 -15.80 27.95
C ASP A 35 -21.40 -16.43 27.32
N SER A 36 -20.45 -16.64 28.18
CA SER A 36 -19.61 -17.79 28.41
C SER A 36 -18.25 -17.93 27.76
N HIS A 37 -17.29 -18.06 28.64
CA HIS A 37 -16.03 -18.78 28.59
C HIS A 37 -14.83 -18.06 27.96
N ASN A 38 -14.53 -16.86 28.48
CA ASN A 38 -13.17 -16.57 28.89
C ASN A 38 -13.22 -16.34 30.40
N GLY A 39 -12.53 -17.19 31.16
CA GLY A 39 -12.34 -16.95 32.58
C GLY A 39 -11.70 -15.56 32.76
N PRO A 40 -11.98 -14.88 33.87
CA PRO A 40 -11.38 -13.57 34.10
C PRO A 40 -9.86 -13.73 34.04
N VAL A 41 -9.21 -12.98 33.13
CA VAL A 41 -7.78 -12.71 33.25
C VAL A 41 -7.60 -12.10 34.63
N ASP A 42 -6.89 -12.79 35.50
CA ASP A 42 -6.65 -12.36 36.87
C ASP A 42 -5.95 -11.00 36.84
N PRO A 43 -6.59 -9.90 37.23
CA PRO A 43 -5.94 -8.59 37.23
C PRO A 43 -4.85 -8.48 38.28
N SER A 44 -4.58 -9.54 39.05
CA SER A 44 -3.62 -9.57 40.15
C SER A 44 -2.24 -10.14 39.80
N ALA A 45 -2.00 -10.57 38.55
CA ALA A 45 -0.72 -11.21 38.18
C ALA A 45 0.45 -10.21 37.97
N ASP A 46 0.17 -8.90 37.86
CA ASP A 46 1.22 -7.87 37.75
C ASP A 46 1.00 -6.81 38.84
N THR A 47 1.67 -7.00 39.98
CA THR A 47 1.50 -6.18 41.18
C THR A 47 2.44 -4.97 41.26
N ASP A 48 3.20 -4.67 40.21
CA ASP A 48 4.03 -3.45 40.15
C ASP A 48 3.24 -2.32 39.47
N PRO A 49 2.72 -1.32 40.23
CA PRO A 49 2.00 -0.19 39.68
C PRO A 49 2.89 0.72 38.81
N THR A 50 4.23 0.54 38.81
CA THR A 50 5.16 1.30 37.98
C THR A 50 5.30 0.75 36.57
N LEU A 51 4.76 -0.46 36.28
CA LEU A 51 4.78 -1.12 34.96
C LEU A 51 3.47 -0.93 34.16
N ARG A 52 2.46 -0.29 34.73
CA ARG A 52 1.19 -0.03 34.01
C ARG A 52 1.33 1.22 33.17
N ASP A 53 1.18 1.04 31.83
CA ASP A 53 1.03 2.16 30.90
C ASP A 53 -0.18 3.04 31.30
N PRO A 54 0.03 4.29 31.74
CA PRO A 54 -1.05 5.15 32.23
C PRO A 54 -2.00 5.61 31.13
N TYR A 55 -1.65 5.37 29.85
CA TYR A 55 -2.38 5.85 28.69
C TYR A 55 -3.12 4.73 27.94
N LEU A 56 -3.24 3.51 28.48
CA LEU A 56 -3.98 2.41 27.85
C LEU A 56 -5.44 2.75 27.50
N TRP A 57 -6.06 3.65 28.27
CA TRP A 57 -7.42 4.11 28.00
C TRP A 57 -7.55 4.87 26.66
N LEU A 58 -6.46 5.38 26.08
CA LEU A 58 -6.42 6.01 24.76
C LEU A 58 -6.45 4.98 23.61
N GLU A 59 -6.34 3.70 23.91
CA GLU A 59 -6.57 2.62 22.95
C GLU A 59 -8.07 2.37 22.71
N ASP A 60 -8.97 2.94 23.52
CA ASP A 60 -10.40 2.93 23.20
C ASP A 60 -10.66 3.86 22.01
N VAL A 61 -10.86 3.26 20.83
CA VAL A 61 -10.97 4.00 19.55
C VAL A 61 -12.11 5.01 19.59
N THR A 62 -13.26 4.60 20.16
CA THR A 62 -14.54 5.35 20.10
C THR A 62 -15.06 5.75 21.47
N GLY A 63 -14.32 5.49 22.55
CA GLY A 63 -14.72 5.86 23.90
C GLY A 63 -14.83 7.36 24.09
N ASP A 64 -15.89 7.81 24.78
CA ASP A 64 -16.17 9.22 25.02
C ASP A 64 -14.95 9.97 25.60
N GLY A 65 -14.21 9.33 26.50
CA GLY A 65 -13.01 9.92 27.12
C GLY A 65 -11.88 10.14 26.11
N ALA A 66 -11.61 9.14 25.27
CA ALA A 66 -10.57 9.23 24.24
C ALA A 66 -10.95 10.24 23.15
N LEU A 67 -12.19 10.26 22.70
CA LEU A 67 -12.66 11.25 21.72
C LEU A 67 -12.68 12.68 22.28
N ALA A 68 -12.99 12.85 23.57
CA ALA A 68 -12.90 14.16 24.22
C ALA A 68 -11.42 14.62 24.30
N TRP A 69 -10.48 13.72 24.59
CA TRP A 69 -9.04 13.99 24.54
C TRP A 69 -8.60 14.41 23.12
N VAL A 70 -9.04 13.69 22.09
CA VAL A 70 -8.78 14.02 20.68
C VAL A 70 -9.25 15.43 20.36
N ALA A 71 -10.49 15.79 20.71
CA ALA A 71 -11.03 17.13 20.46
C ALA A 71 -10.19 18.22 21.15
N GLN A 72 -9.75 17.98 22.42
CA GLN A 72 -8.91 18.91 23.17
C GLN A 72 -7.54 19.14 22.55
N HIS A 73 -6.98 18.16 21.82
CA HIS A 73 -5.66 18.26 21.18
C HIS A 73 -5.74 18.76 19.74
N ASN A 74 -6.85 18.48 19.02
CA ASN A 74 -7.11 19.05 17.70
C ASN A 74 -7.26 20.57 17.75
N GLU A 75 -8.01 21.10 18.73
CA GLU A 75 -8.36 22.52 18.79
C GLU A 75 -7.12 23.44 18.85
N PRO A 76 -6.12 23.24 19.74
CA PRO A 76 -4.92 24.09 19.79
C PRO A 76 -4.10 24.02 18.50
N THR A 77 -3.94 22.81 17.92
CA THR A 77 -3.20 22.62 16.66
C THR A 77 -3.85 23.39 15.52
N LEU A 78 -5.17 23.28 15.39
CA LEU A 78 -5.92 24.00 14.36
C LEU A 78 -5.95 25.52 14.59
N ALA A 79 -6.00 25.96 15.85
CA ALA A 79 -5.93 27.38 16.18
C ALA A 79 -4.54 27.98 15.88
N GLU A 80 -3.47 27.20 16.09
CA GLU A 80 -2.10 27.63 15.81
C GLU A 80 -1.77 27.59 14.31
N LEU A 81 -2.04 26.46 13.62
CA LEU A 81 -1.68 26.27 12.22
C LEU A 81 -2.71 26.87 11.24
N GLY A 82 -3.95 27.08 11.67
CA GLY A 82 -4.96 27.75 10.88
C GLY A 82 -4.60 29.20 10.55
N GLY A 83 -5.15 29.73 9.46
CA GLY A 83 -4.90 31.09 9.03
C GLY A 83 -4.95 31.23 7.51
N GLU A 84 -4.65 32.43 7.00
CA GLU A 84 -4.80 32.75 5.57
C GLU A 84 -3.91 31.86 4.68
N ARG A 85 -2.64 31.63 5.08
CA ARG A 85 -1.71 30.78 4.31
C ARG A 85 -2.15 29.31 4.31
N PHE A 86 -2.65 28.80 5.45
CA PHE A 86 -3.22 27.45 5.51
C PHE A 86 -4.40 27.30 4.56
N GLU A 87 -5.37 28.22 4.60
CA GLU A 87 -6.54 28.18 3.73
C GLU A 87 -6.17 28.31 2.24
N GLN A 88 -5.17 29.13 1.93
CA GLN A 88 -4.62 29.21 0.57
C GLN A 88 -4.03 27.87 0.13
N MET A 89 -3.17 27.24 0.97
CA MET A 89 -2.58 25.92 0.65
C MET A 89 -3.65 24.84 0.53
N ARG A 90 -4.68 24.88 1.37
CA ARG A 90 -5.80 23.94 1.30
C ARG A 90 -6.55 24.09 -0.05
N SER A 91 -6.82 25.31 -0.46
CA SER A 91 -7.47 25.57 -1.75
C SER A 91 -6.57 25.12 -2.93
N GLU A 92 -5.29 25.44 -2.89
CA GLU A 92 -4.33 25.02 -3.93
C GLU A 92 -4.16 23.50 -3.99
N ALA A 93 -4.13 22.80 -2.85
CA ALA A 93 -4.11 21.34 -2.83
C ALA A 93 -5.40 20.75 -3.41
N LEU A 94 -6.55 21.33 -3.08
CA LEU A 94 -7.84 20.88 -3.58
C LEU A 94 -7.95 21.06 -5.10
N GLU A 95 -7.46 22.19 -5.65
CA GLU A 95 -7.38 22.41 -7.10
C GLU A 95 -6.57 21.30 -7.81
N VAL A 96 -5.46 20.85 -7.20
CA VAL A 96 -4.66 19.72 -7.75
C VAL A 96 -5.43 18.41 -7.67
N LEU A 97 -6.11 18.14 -6.56
CA LEU A 97 -6.79 16.88 -6.29
C LEU A 97 -8.11 16.72 -7.05
N ASP A 98 -8.85 17.83 -7.22
CA ASP A 98 -10.17 17.84 -7.87
C ASP A 98 -10.11 18.10 -9.39
N THR A 99 -8.91 18.25 -9.95
CA THR A 99 -8.78 18.49 -11.39
C THR A 99 -9.39 17.37 -12.21
N ASP A 100 -10.15 17.72 -13.23
CA ASP A 100 -10.70 16.81 -14.23
C ASP A 100 -9.69 16.47 -15.37
N ALA A 101 -8.55 17.17 -15.40
CA ALA A 101 -7.51 16.96 -16.37
C ALA A 101 -6.54 15.78 -16.05
N ARG A 102 -6.80 15.04 -14.97
CA ARG A 102 -6.04 13.82 -14.62
C ARG A 102 -6.22 12.74 -15.67
N ILE A 103 -5.23 11.84 -15.77
CA ILE A 103 -5.34 10.66 -16.62
C ILE A 103 -6.39 9.72 -16.04
N PRO A 104 -7.47 9.40 -16.78
CA PRO A 104 -8.43 8.39 -16.35
C PRO A 104 -7.88 6.99 -16.67
N TYR A 105 -7.06 6.42 -15.77
CA TYR A 105 -6.52 5.09 -15.96
C TYR A 105 -7.62 4.06 -16.19
N VAL A 106 -7.36 3.11 -17.08
CA VAL A 106 -8.38 2.18 -17.58
C VAL A 106 -7.93 0.74 -17.45
N ARG A 107 -8.92 -0.15 -17.28
CA ARG A 107 -8.74 -1.60 -17.40
C ARG A 107 -9.58 -2.11 -18.58
N ARG A 108 -8.96 -2.90 -19.48
CA ARG A 108 -9.70 -3.52 -20.59
C ARG A 108 -10.58 -4.65 -20.08
N ARG A 109 -11.83 -4.68 -20.55
CA ARG A 109 -12.78 -5.78 -20.38
C ARG A 109 -13.53 -5.95 -21.71
N GLY A 110 -13.09 -6.92 -22.49
CA GLY A 110 -13.58 -7.11 -23.87
C GLY A 110 -13.33 -5.89 -24.76
N GLU A 111 -14.39 -5.37 -25.37
CA GLU A 111 -14.31 -4.21 -26.26
C GLU A 111 -14.24 -2.85 -25.53
N HIS A 112 -14.46 -2.84 -24.21
CA HIS A 112 -14.53 -1.61 -23.43
C HIS A 112 -13.32 -1.43 -22.50
N LEU A 113 -13.02 -0.18 -22.23
CA LEU A 113 -12.09 0.29 -21.23
C LEU A 113 -12.88 0.84 -20.05
N TYR A 114 -12.69 0.28 -18.86
CA TYR A 114 -13.37 0.66 -17.63
C TYR A 114 -12.47 1.54 -16.78
N ASN A 115 -13.09 2.55 -16.16
CA ASN A 115 -12.41 3.51 -15.29
C ASN A 115 -13.28 3.77 -14.05
N PHE A 116 -12.65 3.94 -12.90
CA PHE A 116 -13.29 4.56 -11.75
C PHE A 116 -12.83 6.00 -11.63
N TRP A 117 -13.78 6.93 -11.56
CA TRP A 117 -13.52 8.37 -11.62
C TRP A 117 -14.15 9.11 -10.46
N ARG A 118 -13.37 9.99 -9.83
CA ARG A 118 -13.82 10.94 -8.81
C ARG A 118 -13.48 12.34 -9.25
N ASP A 119 -14.37 13.29 -8.98
CA ASP A 119 -14.14 14.72 -9.15
C ASP A 119 -15.01 15.51 -8.16
N GLY A 120 -14.98 16.84 -8.24
CA GLY A 120 -15.78 17.69 -7.34
C GLY A 120 -17.29 17.54 -7.52
N ALA A 121 -17.76 17.06 -8.66
CA ALA A 121 -19.18 16.80 -8.92
C ALA A 121 -19.61 15.39 -8.47
N ASN A 122 -18.66 14.44 -8.44
CA ASN A 122 -18.87 13.04 -8.10
C ASN A 122 -17.84 12.62 -7.03
N PRO A 123 -17.97 13.09 -5.79
CA PRO A 123 -16.97 12.88 -4.74
C PRO A 123 -16.85 11.43 -4.30
N ARG A 124 -17.91 10.60 -4.44
CA ARG A 124 -17.87 9.16 -4.18
C ARG A 124 -17.47 8.36 -5.41
N GLY A 125 -17.71 8.90 -6.60
CA GLY A 125 -17.18 8.45 -7.87
C GLY A 125 -18.14 7.70 -8.77
N LEU A 126 -17.69 7.57 -10.01
CA LEU A 126 -18.38 6.90 -11.10
C LEU A 126 -17.58 5.69 -11.57
N TRP A 127 -18.15 4.50 -11.58
CA TRP A 127 -17.63 3.41 -12.38
C TRP A 127 -18.19 3.55 -13.78
N ARG A 128 -17.31 3.78 -14.77
CA ARG A 128 -17.70 4.16 -16.13
C ARG A 128 -16.85 3.41 -17.16
N ARG A 129 -17.30 3.39 -18.40
CA ARG A 129 -16.60 2.71 -19.49
C ARG A 129 -16.62 3.53 -20.77
N THR A 130 -15.69 3.23 -21.67
CA THR A 130 -15.60 3.81 -23.01
C THR A 130 -15.02 2.80 -24.00
N THR A 131 -14.97 3.13 -25.29
CA THR A 131 -14.20 2.37 -26.28
C THR A 131 -12.76 2.88 -26.39
N LEU A 132 -11.84 2.09 -26.91
CA LEU A 132 -10.46 2.53 -27.16
C LEU A 132 -10.40 3.71 -28.12
N GLU A 133 -11.23 3.72 -29.17
CA GLU A 133 -11.29 4.81 -30.14
C GLU A 133 -11.69 6.13 -29.46
N SER A 134 -12.75 6.10 -28.66
CA SER A 134 -13.21 7.25 -27.87
C SER A 134 -12.17 7.64 -26.83
N TYR A 135 -11.56 6.67 -26.11
CA TYR A 135 -10.54 6.95 -25.09
C TYR A 135 -9.33 7.70 -25.63
N ARG A 136 -8.91 7.41 -26.87
CA ARG A 136 -7.79 8.09 -27.52
C ARG A 136 -8.12 9.51 -27.97
N SER A 137 -9.38 9.91 -28.00
CA SER A 137 -9.77 11.31 -28.26
C SER A 137 -9.40 12.24 -27.08
N GLN A 138 -9.41 13.54 -27.30
CA GLN A 138 -9.19 14.51 -26.23
C GLN A 138 -10.34 14.52 -25.21
N GLU A 139 -11.55 14.31 -25.66
CA GLU A 139 -12.77 14.27 -24.84
C GLU A 139 -13.46 12.91 -25.04
N PRO A 140 -13.11 11.89 -24.24
CA PRO A 140 -13.73 10.57 -24.32
C PRO A 140 -15.20 10.63 -23.92
N ASP A 141 -16.03 9.93 -24.69
CA ASP A 141 -17.44 9.72 -24.34
C ASP A 141 -17.54 8.57 -23.31
N TRP A 142 -17.95 8.90 -22.10
CA TRP A 142 -18.03 7.97 -20.99
C TRP A 142 -19.47 7.50 -20.75
N ASP A 143 -19.64 6.21 -20.73
CA ASP A 143 -20.88 5.52 -20.39
C ASP A 143 -20.84 5.10 -18.92
N VAL A 144 -21.66 5.74 -18.06
CA VAL A 144 -21.70 5.46 -16.62
C VAL A 144 -22.36 4.11 -16.38
N VAL A 145 -21.67 3.24 -15.66
CA VAL A 145 -22.13 1.90 -15.25
C VAL A 145 -22.73 1.94 -13.85
N ILE A 146 -22.03 2.55 -12.88
CA ILE A 146 -22.49 2.76 -11.51
C ILE A 146 -22.11 4.20 -11.08
N ASP A 147 -23.10 4.92 -10.57
CA ASP A 147 -22.92 6.19 -9.87
C ASP A 147 -22.98 5.90 -8.36
N VAL A 148 -21.81 6.03 -7.68
CA VAL A 148 -21.71 5.70 -6.26
C VAL A 148 -22.33 6.76 -5.37
N ASP A 149 -22.39 8.04 -5.82
CA ASP A 149 -23.07 9.11 -5.11
C ASP A 149 -24.59 8.89 -5.09
N ALA A 150 -25.17 8.58 -6.25
CA ALA A 150 -26.58 8.23 -6.36
C ALA A 150 -26.94 6.94 -5.58
N LEU A 151 -26.05 5.94 -5.60
CA LEU A 151 -26.23 4.70 -4.84
C LEU A 151 -26.20 4.94 -3.33
N ALA A 152 -25.26 5.79 -2.86
CA ALA A 152 -25.14 6.15 -1.46
C ALA A 152 -26.37 6.90 -0.95
N GLU A 153 -26.92 7.81 -1.76
CA GLU A 153 -28.16 8.53 -1.45
C GLU A 153 -29.36 7.57 -1.38
N ALA A 154 -29.49 6.67 -2.35
CA ALA A 154 -30.60 5.71 -2.42
C ALA A 154 -30.60 4.72 -1.26
N ASP A 155 -29.43 4.22 -0.86
CA ASP A 155 -29.28 3.27 0.24
C ASP A 155 -29.21 3.95 1.62
N GLY A 156 -28.97 5.27 1.69
CA GLY A 156 -28.76 6.03 2.94
C GLY A 156 -27.44 5.65 3.64
N GLU A 157 -26.42 5.25 2.88
CA GLU A 157 -25.15 4.67 3.35
C GLU A 157 -23.95 5.51 2.89
N ASN A 158 -22.88 5.50 3.67
CA ASN A 158 -21.63 6.17 3.32
C ASN A 158 -20.76 5.27 2.43
N TRP A 159 -21.26 4.92 1.25
CA TRP A 159 -20.55 4.02 0.34
C TRP A 159 -19.25 4.64 -0.20
N VAL A 160 -18.20 3.82 -0.18
CA VAL A 160 -16.93 4.02 -0.88
C VAL A 160 -16.72 2.81 -1.80
N TRP A 161 -16.34 3.08 -3.03
CA TRP A 161 -16.02 2.03 -4.00
C TRP A 161 -14.81 1.21 -3.56
N ALA A 162 -14.95 -0.11 -3.50
CA ALA A 162 -13.88 -1.04 -3.15
C ALA A 162 -13.52 -2.01 -4.31
N GLY A 163 -14.30 -2.01 -5.40
CA GLY A 163 -13.95 -2.77 -6.59
C GLY A 163 -15.10 -3.50 -7.26
N ALA A 164 -14.78 -4.10 -8.40
CA ALA A 164 -15.69 -4.93 -9.18
C ALA A 164 -14.97 -6.16 -9.75
N GLU A 165 -15.40 -7.35 -9.35
CA GLU A 165 -14.96 -8.62 -9.92
C GLU A 165 -15.94 -9.03 -11.04
N VAL A 166 -15.54 -8.80 -12.28
CA VAL A 166 -16.39 -9.12 -13.46
C VAL A 166 -16.17 -10.56 -13.87
N ILE A 167 -17.26 -11.29 -14.08
CA ILE A 167 -17.19 -12.68 -14.55
C ILE A 167 -16.54 -12.76 -15.93
N GLU A 168 -15.61 -13.69 -16.09
CA GLU A 168 -14.97 -13.96 -17.38
C GLU A 168 -15.31 -15.36 -17.86
N PRO A 169 -15.32 -15.61 -19.20
CA PRO A 169 -15.07 -14.62 -20.26
C PRO A 169 -16.31 -13.82 -20.69
N ASP A 170 -17.48 -14.10 -20.13
CA ASP A 170 -18.78 -13.60 -20.62
C ASP A 170 -19.01 -12.12 -20.35
N LEU A 171 -18.35 -11.54 -19.34
CA LEU A 171 -18.42 -10.12 -18.93
C LEU A 171 -19.85 -9.62 -18.66
N THR A 172 -20.78 -10.53 -18.30
CA THR A 172 -22.21 -10.22 -18.16
C THR A 172 -22.63 -9.82 -16.75
N ARG A 173 -21.82 -10.15 -15.75
CA ARG A 173 -22.08 -9.92 -14.33
C ARG A 173 -20.84 -9.44 -13.61
N ALA A 174 -21.05 -8.77 -12.49
CA ALA A 174 -19.98 -8.35 -11.59
C ALA A 174 -20.38 -8.56 -10.13
N LEU A 175 -19.40 -8.85 -9.27
CA LEU A 175 -19.51 -8.74 -7.83
C LEU A 175 -18.97 -7.36 -7.47
N ILE A 176 -19.84 -6.49 -6.96
CA ILE A 176 -19.48 -5.12 -6.59
C ILE A 176 -19.21 -5.09 -5.10
N SER A 177 -17.99 -4.68 -4.75
CA SER A 177 -17.58 -4.47 -3.37
C SER A 177 -17.71 -3.00 -2.99
N LEU A 178 -18.43 -2.74 -1.91
CA LEU A 178 -18.69 -1.39 -1.38
C LEU A 178 -18.30 -1.37 0.10
N SER A 179 -17.51 -0.41 0.51
CA SER A 179 -17.15 -0.25 1.92
C SER A 179 -17.87 0.93 2.55
N ARG A 180 -18.16 0.85 3.87
CA ARG A 180 -18.73 1.96 4.62
C ARG A 180 -17.61 2.88 5.11
N GLY A 181 -17.54 4.08 4.54
CA GLY A 181 -16.55 5.08 4.94
C GLY A 181 -15.10 4.75 4.55
N GLY A 182 -14.87 3.76 3.69
CA GLY A 182 -13.53 3.36 3.25
C GLY A 182 -12.87 2.31 4.15
N SER A 183 -13.65 1.40 4.78
CA SER A 183 -13.16 0.31 5.64
C SER A 183 -12.70 -0.92 4.84
N ASP A 184 -11.83 -1.80 5.43
CA ASP A 184 -11.40 -3.09 4.86
C ASP A 184 -12.56 -4.06 4.69
N ALA A 185 -13.52 -3.94 5.57
CA ALA A 185 -14.73 -4.71 5.44
C ALA A 185 -15.59 -4.15 4.30
N THR A 186 -16.12 -5.02 3.48
CA THR A 186 -16.97 -4.69 2.34
C THR A 186 -18.27 -5.45 2.37
N VAL A 187 -19.31 -4.78 1.89
CA VAL A 187 -20.55 -5.44 1.43
C VAL A 187 -20.35 -5.82 -0.03
N VAL A 188 -20.68 -7.05 -0.40
CA VAL A 188 -20.61 -7.50 -1.79
C VAL A 188 -22.00 -7.72 -2.34
N ARG A 189 -22.27 -7.21 -3.55
CA ARG A 189 -23.57 -7.35 -4.23
C ARG A 189 -23.37 -7.70 -5.69
N GLU A 190 -24.13 -8.69 -6.18
CA GLU A 190 -24.10 -9.08 -7.60
C GLU A 190 -24.84 -8.04 -8.47
N PHE A 191 -24.23 -7.73 -9.61
CA PHE A 191 -24.68 -6.69 -10.55
C PHE A 191 -24.76 -7.25 -11.99
N ASP A 192 -25.83 -6.96 -12.69
CA ASP A 192 -25.99 -7.28 -14.13
C ASP A 192 -25.40 -6.15 -14.97
N MET A 193 -24.34 -6.46 -15.71
CA MET A 193 -23.58 -5.50 -16.53
C MET A 193 -24.37 -4.98 -17.74
N ARG A 194 -25.46 -5.66 -18.14
CA ARG A 194 -26.29 -5.28 -19.30
C ARG A 194 -27.45 -4.37 -18.88
N THR A 195 -28.17 -4.75 -17.81
CA THR A 195 -29.29 -3.93 -17.30
C THR A 195 -28.82 -2.81 -16.40
N ARG A 196 -27.61 -2.93 -15.82
CA ARG A 196 -27.03 -2.01 -14.82
C ARG A 196 -27.85 -1.93 -13.55
N GLU A 197 -28.26 -3.08 -13.08
CA GLU A 197 -29.04 -3.21 -11.86
C GLU A 197 -28.43 -4.28 -10.95
N PHE A 198 -28.54 -4.07 -9.64
CA PHE A 198 -28.21 -5.11 -8.68
C PHE A 198 -29.24 -6.24 -8.75
N ILE A 199 -28.77 -7.47 -8.72
CA ILE A 199 -29.59 -8.66 -8.86
C ILE A 199 -30.17 -9.04 -7.50
N ALA A 200 -31.47 -8.85 -7.28
CA ALA A 200 -32.14 -9.06 -5.98
C ALA A 200 -32.03 -10.52 -5.44
N SER A 201 -31.83 -11.50 -6.32
CA SER A 201 -31.59 -12.92 -5.96
C SER A 201 -30.16 -13.37 -6.28
N GLY A 202 -29.25 -12.41 -6.43
CA GLY A 202 -27.85 -12.63 -6.71
C GLY A 202 -27.03 -13.03 -5.46
N PHE A 203 -25.73 -13.13 -5.63
CA PHE A 203 -24.81 -13.27 -4.53
C PHE A 203 -24.74 -11.94 -3.76
N GLU A 204 -25.01 -12.00 -2.45
CA GLU A 204 -24.95 -10.85 -1.56
C GLU A 204 -24.30 -11.26 -0.24
N LEU A 205 -23.27 -10.52 0.19
CA LEU A 205 -22.56 -10.74 1.44
C LEU A 205 -22.68 -9.52 2.36
N PRO A 206 -22.92 -9.72 3.65
CA PRO A 206 -22.86 -8.67 4.64
C PRO A 206 -21.44 -8.13 4.79
N GLU A 207 -21.32 -6.99 5.45
CA GLU A 207 -20.04 -6.36 5.72
C GLU A 207 -19.09 -7.27 6.50
N ALA A 208 -17.99 -7.61 5.87
CA ALA A 208 -16.88 -8.38 6.42
C ALA A 208 -15.61 -8.14 5.60
N LYS A 209 -14.44 -8.49 6.15
CA LYS A 209 -13.24 -8.67 5.32
C LYS A 209 -13.50 -9.89 4.44
N THR A 210 -13.64 -9.65 3.14
CA THR A 210 -14.11 -10.66 2.20
C THR A 210 -13.16 -10.79 1.02
N ASP A 211 -12.83 -12.04 0.68
CA ASP A 211 -12.20 -12.43 -0.59
C ASP A 211 -13.23 -13.26 -1.38
N ILE A 212 -13.57 -12.83 -2.59
CA ILE A 212 -14.61 -13.49 -3.40
C ILE A 212 -14.28 -13.42 -4.89
N GLY A 213 -14.43 -14.55 -5.59
CA GLY A 213 -14.21 -14.66 -7.03
C GLY A 213 -15.21 -15.60 -7.69
N TRP A 214 -15.38 -15.44 -9.00
CA TRP A 214 -16.24 -16.30 -9.79
C TRP A 214 -15.60 -17.68 -10.06
N GLU A 215 -16.34 -18.76 -9.83
CA GLU A 215 -16.04 -20.09 -10.40
C GLU A 215 -16.91 -20.38 -11.62
N GLY A 216 -17.72 -19.43 -12.03
CA GLY A 216 -18.66 -19.48 -13.13
C GLY A 216 -19.97 -18.80 -12.78
N ALA A 217 -20.94 -18.79 -13.69
CA ALA A 217 -22.19 -18.05 -13.51
C ALA A 217 -23.03 -18.51 -12.30
N ASP A 218 -22.87 -19.75 -11.86
CA ASP A 218 -23.69 -20.35 -10.82
C ASP A 218 -22.94 -20.68 -9.52
N ALA A 219 -21.66 -20.28 -9.42
CA ALA A 219 -20.87 -20.49 -8.20
C ALA A 219 -19.80 -19.40 -8.03
N VAL A 220 -19.52 -19.11 -6.77
CA VAL A 220 -18.40 -18.25 -6.34
C VAL A 220 -17.56 -18.99 -5.31
N ILE A 221 -16.26 -18.66 -5.28
CA ILE A 221 -15.36 -19.05 -4.19
C ILE A 221 -15.29 -17.86 -3.25
N VAL A 222 -15.51 -18.11 -1.97
CA VAL A 222 -15.65 -17.03 -0.97
C VAL A 222 -14.97 -17.36 0.34
N GLY A 223 -14.15 -16.43 0.81
CA GLY A 223 -13.66 -16.33 2.18
C GLY A 223 -14.28 -15.10 2.82
N THR A 224 -14.94 -15.24 3.96
CA THR A 224 -15.60 -14.13 4.67
C THR A 224 -15.81 -14.50 6.13
N ASP A 225 -16.51 -13.67 6.91
CA ASP A 225 -16.95 -14.02 8.26
C ASP A 225 -18.19 -14.95 8.19
N PHE A 226 -18.00 -16.24 8.39
CA PHE A 226 -19.07 -17.24 8.49
C PHE A 226 -19.54 -17.45 9.93
N GLY A 227 -19.08 -16.65 10.89
CA GLY A 227 -19.36 -16.78 12.32
C GLY A 227 -18.17 -17.25 13.13
N PRO A 228 -18.37 -17.61 14.41
CA PRO A 228 -17.28 -17.92 15.33
C PRO A 228 -16.29 -18.97 14.76
N GLY A 229 -15.01 -18.64 14.79
CA GLY A 229 -13.92 -19.51 14.34
C GLY A 229 -13.67 -19.51 12.84
N SER A 230 -14.33 -18.65 12.06
CA SER A 230 -14.11 -18.54 10.60
C SER A 230 -13.02 -17.53 10.19
N LEU A 231 -12.54 -16.74 11.15
CA LEU A 231 -11.49 -15.74 10.96
C LEU A 231 -10.19 -16.14 11.66
N THR A 232 -9.10 -15.56 11.21
CA THR A 232 -7.78 -15.62 11.85
C THR A 232 -7.67 -14.62 13.01
N ASP A 233 -6.58 -14.68 13.78
CA ASP A 233 -6.27 -13.70 14.83
C ASP A 233 -6.13 -12.28 14.28
N SER A 234 -5.73 -12.13 13.01
CA SER A 234 -5.64 -10.86 12.30
C SER A 234 -6.98 -10.37 11.72
N GLY A 235 -8.07 -11.13 11.92
CA GLY A 235 -9.42 -10.79 11.48
C GLY A 235 -9.68 -10.98 9.97
N TYR A 236 -8.82 -11.72 9.27
CA TYR A 236 -9.01 -12.10 7.87
C TYR A 236 -9.68 -13.48 7.74
N PRO A 237 -10.22 -13.83 6.55
CA PRO A 237 -10.80 -15.16 6.34
C PRO A 237 -9.79 -16.29 6.61
N ARG A 238 -10.22 -17.28 7.38
CA ARG A 238 -9.52 -18.54 7.63
C ARG A 238 -10.10 -19.70 6.84
N VAL A 239 -11.37 -19.57 6.47
CA VAL A 239 -12.14 -20.61 5.78
C VAL A 239 -12.56 -20.09 4.41
N VAL A 240 -12.32 -20.88 3.36
CA VAL A 240 -12.79 -20.63 2.01
C VAL A 240 -13.84 -21.65 1.64
N LYS A 241 -14.95 -21.18 1.08
CA LYS A 241 -16.08 -22.01 0.68
C LYS A 241 -16.45 -21.81 -0.81
N ARG A 242 -17.01 -22.85 -1.41
CA ARG A 242 -17.73 -22.79 -2.68
C ARG A 242 -19.20 -22.54 -2.41
N TRP A 243 -19.69 -21.40 -2.82
CA TRP A 243 -21.09 -21.03 -2.64
C TRP A 243 -21.83 -21.06 -3.97
N ARG A 244 -22.86 -21.91 -4.04
CA ARG A 244 -23.65 -22.10 -5.27
C ARG A 244 -24.89 -21.21 -5.24
N ARG A 245 -25.27 -20.73 -6.41
CA ARG A 245 -26.45 -19.89 -6.61
C ARG A 245 -27.72 -20.57 -6.06
N GLY A 246 -28.52 -19.77 -5.35
CA GLY A 246 -29.79 -20.22 -4.78
C GLY A 246 -29.66 -21.02 -3.49
N GLN A 247 -28.44 -21.26 -2.98
CA GLN A 247 -28.23 -21.84 -1.65
C GLN A 247 -28.05 -20.75 -0.60
N PRO A 248 -28.48 -20.98 0.64
CA PRO A 248 -28.02 -20.16 1.76
C PRO A 248 -26.48 -20.22 1.91
N LEU A 249 -25.87 -19.11 2.31
CA LEU A 249 -24.41 -19.07 2.54
C LEU A 249 -23.96 -20.09 3.62
N THR A 250 -24.82 -20.41 4.58
CA THR A 250 -24.58 -21.43 5.60
C THR A 250 -24.38 -22.85 5.05
N ASP A 251 -24.93 -23.10 3.86
CA ASP A 251 -24.87 -24.41 3.19
C ASP A 251 -23.70 -24.49 2.19
N ALA A 252 -22.89 -23.44 2.09
CA ALA A 252 -21.72 -23.41 1.22
C ALA A 252 -20.68 -24.47 1.62
N GLU A 253 -20.16 -25.17 0.62
CA GLU A 253 -19.18 -26.26 0.76
C GLU A 253 -17.81 -25.72 1.15
N THR A 254 -17.22 -26.21 2.25
CA THR A 254 -15.84 -25.84 2.62
C THR A 254 -14.85 -26.42 1.61
N VAL A 255 -14.05 -25.54 1.01
CA VAL A 255 -12.97 -25.87 0.05
C VAL A 255 -11.64 -26.03 0.77
N PHE A 256 -11.36 -25.12 1.71
CA PHE A 256 -10.12 -25.12 2.48
C PHE A 256 -10.31 -24.42 3.83
N GLU A 257 -9.54 -24.84 4.82
CA GLU A 257 -9.51 -24.24 6.15
C GLU A 257 -8.06 -24.17 6.64
N GLY A 258 -7.61 -22.96 7.02
CA GLY A 258 -6.30 -22.69 7.63
C GLY A 258 -6.34 -22.70 9.14
N GLU A 259 -5.24 -22.30 9.77
CA GLU A 259 -5.11 -22.17 11.22
C GLU A 259 -5.53 -20.76 11.68
N VAL A 260 -5.89 -20.65 12.97
CA VAL A 260 -6.25 -19.33 13.56
C VAL A 260 -5.06 -18.37 13.54
N SER A 261 -3.86 -18.90 13.70
CA SER A 261 -2.59 -18.15 13.66
C SER A 261 -2.13 -17.72 12.26
N ASP A 262 -2.75 -18.21 11.19
CA ASP A 262 -2.45 -17.75 9.84
C ASP A 262 -2.84 -16.27 9.67
N VAL A 263 -2.24 -15.59 8.70
CA VAL A 263 -2.68 -14.23 8.35
C VAL A 263 -4.01 -14.30 7.61
N SER A 264 -4.11 -15.15 6.59
CA SER A 264 -5.34 -15.30 5.80
C SER A 264 -5.34 -16.59 4.98
N VAL A 265 -6.52 -16.98 4.51
CA VAL A 265 -6.69 -17.96 3.43
C VAL A 265 -7.53 -17.33 2.33
N GLY A 266 -7.03 -17.40 1.09
CA GLY A 266 -7.74 -16.97 -0.12
C GLY A 266 -7.79 -18.08 -1.16
N ALA A 267 -8.72 -18.00 -2.11
CA ALA A 267 -8.72 -18.88 -3.27
C ALA A 267 -9.33 -18.18 -4.49
N GLY A 268 -8.76 -18.45 -5.65
CA GLY A 268 -9.19 -17.90 -6.93
C GLY A 268 -9.34 -18.98 -8.00
N TYR A 269 -10.32 -18.80 -8.85
CA TYR A 269 -10.51 -19.65 -10.02
C TYR A 269 -9.98 -18.95 -11.27
N ASP A 270 -9.05 -19.59 -11.97
CA ASP A 270 -8.57 -19.17 -13.29
C ASP A 270 -9.53 -19.71 -14.37
N PRO A 271 -10.30 -18.84 -15.04
CA PRO A 271 -11.26 -19.24 -16.07
C PRO A 271 -10.64 -19.33 -17.47
N THR A 272 -9.31 -19.22 -17.61
CA THR A 272 -8.64 -19.23 -18.91
C THR A 272 -8.96 -20.52 -19.68
N PRO A 273 -9.58 -20.45 -20.87
CA PRO A 273 -10.01 -21.63 -21.59
C PRO A 273 -8.87 -22.62 -21.88
N GLY A 274 -9.05 -23.86 -21.42
CA GLY A 274 -8.07 -24.95 -21.52
C GLY A 274 -7.02 -24.95 -20.42
N PHE A 275 -7.11 -24.02 -19.46
CA PHE A 275 -6.21 -23.89 -18.31
C PHE A 275 -6.99 -23.62 -17.01
N GLU A 276 -8.26 -23.99 -16.99
CA GLU A 276 -9.12 -23.75 -15.82
C GLU A 276 -8.59 -24.47 -14.58
N ARG A 277 -8.48 -23.74 -13.48
CA ARG A 277 -7.96 -24.27 -12.21
C ARG A 277 -8.42 -23.49 -11.00
N LEU A 278 -8.59 -24.17 -9.87
CA LEU A 278 -8.86 -23.55 -8.59
C LEU A 278 -7.59 -23.53 -7.75
N LEU A 279 -7.07 -22.35 -7.50
CA LEU A 279 -5.85 -22.10 -6.73
C LEU A 279 -6.19 -21.65 -5.33
N ILE A 280 -5.44 -22.12 -4.33
CA ILE A 280 -5.61 -21.78 -2.92
C ILE A 280 -4.29 -21.26 -2.38
N SER A 281 -4.34 -20.16 -1.65
CA SER A 281 -3.22 -19.55 -0.96
C SER A 281 -3.49 -19.48 0.53
N ARG A 282 -2.62 -20.08 1.34
CA ARG A 282 -2.62 -20.00 2.80
C ARG A 282 -1.44 -19.14 3.22
N SER A 283 -1.70 -17.92 3.68
CA SER A 283 -0.67 -16.99 4.16
C SER A 283 -0.35 -17.32 5.61
N LEU A 284 0.83 -17.90 5.84
CA LEU A 284 1.33 -18.30 7.16
C LEU A 284 1.73 -17.08 7.98
N ASP A 285 2.38 -16.13 7.31
CA ASP A 285 2.71 -14.80 7.80
C ASP A 285 2.69 -13.82 6.62
N PHE A 286 3.20 -12.60 6.79
CA PHE A 286 3.17 -11.57 5.76
C PHE A 286 3.97 -11.95 4.50
N PHE A 287 5.03 -12.74 4.63
CA PHE A 287 5.95 -13.08 3.54
C PHE A 287 5.87 -14.54 3.12
N ASN A 288 5.38 -15.43 3.98
CA ASN A 288 5.36 -16.87 3.78
C ASN A 288 3.95 -17.37 3.51
N ARG A 289 3.80 -18.18 2.48
CA ARG A 289 2.53 -18.81 2.12
C ARG A 289 2.68 -20.18 1.50
N ASP A 290 1.79 -21.08 1.86
CA ASP A 290 1.58 -22.34 1.15
C ASP A 290 0.60 -22.12 -0.01
N ARG A 291 0.85 -22.78 -1.14
CA ARG A 291 -0.01 -22.72 -2.32
C ARG A 291 -0.43 -24.10 -2.75
N TYR A 292 -1.67 -24.20 -3.22
CA TYR A 292 -2.28 -25.45 -3.68
C TYR A 292 -3.12 -25.22 -4.92
N GLU A 293 -3.24 -26.26 -5.75
CA GLU A 293 -4.34 -26.41 -6.68
C GLU A 293 -5.31 -27.45 -6.13
N LEU A 294 -6.61 -27.15 -6.15
CA LEU A 294 -7.65 -28.17 -5.92
C LEU A 294 -8.06 -28.78 -7.26
N ARG A 295 -7.56 -29.99 -7.55
CA ARG A 295 -7.78 -30.70 -8.79
C ARG A 295 -8.49 -32.03 -8.50
N ASN A 296 -9.72 -32.22 -9.05
CA ASN A 296 -10.53 -33.44 -8.86
C ASN A 296 -10.75 -33.84 -7.38
N GLY A 297 -10.83 -32.87 -6.48
CA GLY A 297 -11.02 -33.10 -5.05
C GLY A 297 -9.71 -33.40 -4.29
N GLU A 298 -8.57 -33.35 -4.95
CA GLU A 298 -7.24 -33.53 -4.33
C GLU A 298 -6.50 -32.17 -4.27
N LEU A 299 -5.89 -31.90 -3.11
CA LEU A 299 -5.03 -30.72 -2.93
C LEU A 299 -3.60 -31.03 -3.37
N LEU A 300 -3.16 -30.41 -4.46
CA LEU A 300 -1.81 -30.52 -5.00
C LEU A 300 -0.99 -29.32 -4.46
N ARG A 301 -0.09 -29.55 -3.51
CA ARG A 301 0.78 -28.53 -2.95
C ARG A 301 1.91 -28.17 -3.91
N PHE A 302 2.25 -26.90 -4.03
CA PHE A 302 3.40 -26.42 -4.79
C PHE A 302 4.67 -26.66 -3.97
N ASP A 303 5.62 -27.38 -4.55
CA ASP A 303 6.92 -27.66 -3.91
C ASP A 303 7.91 -26.51 -4.19
N VAL A 304 7.62 -25.36 -3.60
CA VAL A 304 8.46 -24.15 -3.62
C VAL A 304 8.70 -23.65 -2.20
N PRO A 305 9.75 -22.83 -1.97
CA PRO A 305 9.89 -22.13 -0.69
C PRO A 305 8.64 -21.33 -0.37
N THR A 306 8.25 -21.29 0.90
CA THR A 306 7.05 -20.57 1.34
C THR A 306 7.15 -19.07 1.09
N ASP A 307 8.37 -18.53 1.07
CA ASP A 307 8.66 -17.12 0.74
C ASP A 307 8.71 -16.81 -0.77
N ALA A 308 8.60 -17.84 -1.64
CA ALA A 308 8.64 -17.61 -3.07
C ALA A 308 7.31 -17.04 -3.60
N GLY A 309 7.37 -15.95 -4.39
CA GLY A 309 6.27 -15.53 -5.26
C GLY A 309 6.06 -16.53 -6.38
N THR A 310 4.81 -16.88 -6.69
CA THR A 310 4.48 -17.69 -7.88
C THR A 310 3.41 -16.99 -8.70
N SER A 311 3.45 -17.16 -10.00
CA SER A 311 2.44 -16.68 -10.95
C SER A 311 2.24 -17.71 -12.05
N ILE A 312 0.99 -17.94 -12.41
CA ILE A 312 0.64 -18.91 -13.44
C ILE A 312 -0.05 -18.17 -14.58
N HIS A 313 0.40 -18.45 -15.80
CA HIS A 313 -0.25 -17.96 -17.00
C HIS A 313 -0.29 -19.08 -18.02
N ARG A 314 -1.48 -19.57 -18.31
CA ARG A 314 -1.69 -20.70 -19.22
C ARG A 314 -0.85 -21.93 -18.83
N GLU A 315 0.10 -22.34 -19.66
CA GLU A 315 0.98 -23.46 -19.39
C GLU A 315 2.24 -23.10 -18.60
N TRP A 316 2.48 -21.82 -18.27
CA TRP A 316 3.70 -21.36 -17.61
C TRP A 316 3.48 -21.11 -16.13
N LEU A 317 4.46 -21.54 -15.32
CA LEU A 317 4.63 -21.15 -13.91
C LEU A 317 5.89 -20.30 -13.80
N LEU A 318 5.75 -19.13 -13.22
CA LEU A 318 6.88 -18.30 -12.78
C LEU A 318 7.07 -18.46 -11.27
N ILE A 319 8.31 -18.50 -10.84
CA ILE A 319 8.71 -18.62 -9.42
C ILE A 319 9.76 -17.57 -9.11
N ARG A 320 9.52 -16.75 -8.07
CA ARG A 320 10.47 -15.74 -7.60
C ARG A 320 10.77 -15.96 -6.12
N PRO A 321 11.87 -16.65 -5.77
CA PRO A 321 12.25 -16.85 -4.38
C PRO A 321 12.73 -15.53 -3.74
N ARG A 322 12.40 -15.33 -2.46
CA ARG A 322 12.86 -14.18 -1.67
C ARG A 322 14.12 -14.51 -0.85
N SER A 323 14.50 -15.76 -0.81
CA SER A 323 15.77 -16.27 -0.26
C SER A 323 16.49 -17.08 -1.31
N ASP A 324 17.78 -17.37 -1.09
CA ASP A 324 18.54 -18.24 -1.99
C ASP A 324 17.92 -19.65 -1.99
N TRP A 325 17.53 -20.13 -3.17
CA TRP A 325 16.84 -21.41 -3.31
C TRP A 325 17.69 -22.45 -4.05
N THR A 326 17.98 -23.57 -3.38
CA THR A 326 18.72 -24.69 -3.99
C THR A 326 17.76 -25.79 -4.39
N VAL A 327 17.65 -26.05 -5.69
CA VAL A 327 16.82 -27.09 -6.28
C VAL A 327 17.57 -27.77 -7.41
N GLY A 328 17.46 -29.13 -7.53
CA GLY A 328 18.16 -29.89 -8.56
C GLY A 328 19.72 -29.78 -8.52
N GLY A 329 20.27 -29.33 -7.40
CA GLY A 329 21.70 -29.09 -7.24
C GLY A 329 22.20 -27.73 -7.74
N THR A 330 21.31 -26.86 -8.18
CA THR A 330 21.58 -25.46 -8.57
C THR A 330 21.03 -24.53 -7.53
N THR A 331 21.80 -23.52 -7.10
CA THR A 331 21.33 -22.44 -6.21
C THR A 331 20.96 -21.24 -7.06
N HIS A 332 19.71 -20.81 -6.94
CA HIS A 332 19.19 -19.58 -7.55
C HIS A 332 19.23 -18.48 -6.50
N PRO A 333 19.87 -17.33 -6.81
CA PRO A 333 19.93 -16.21 -5.88
C PRO A 333 18.54 -15.62 -5.58
N THR A 334 18.40 -15.02 -4.40
CA THR A 334 17.20 -14.26 -4.00
C THR A 334 16.80 -13.22 -5.06
N GLY A 335 15.51 -13.16 -5.39
CA GLY A 335 14.97 -12.23 -6.38
C GLY A 335 15.09 -12.67 -7.85
N THR A 336 15.71 -13.83 -8.12
CA THR A 336 15.72 -14.44 -9.45
C THR A 336 14.29 -14.77 -9.89
N LEU A 337 13.94 -14.51 -11.15
CA LEU A 337 12.70 -15.00 -11.75
C LEU A 337 12.96 -16.25 -12.57
N LEU A 338 12.34 -17.34 -12.17
CA LEU A 338 12.43 -18.65 -12.82
C LEU A 338 11.15 -18.97 -13.55
N ALA A 339 11.23 -19.69 -14.65
CA ALA A 339 10.08 -20.18 -15.41
C ALA A 339 10.17 -21.68 -15.64
N THR A 340 8.99 -22.32 -15.66
CA THR A 340 8.84 -23.73 -16.05
C THR A 340 7.45 -23.99 -16.60
N LYS A 341 7.23 -25.17 -17.20
CA LYS A 341 5.90 -25.65 -17.56
C LYS A 341 5.16 -26.10 -16.30
N TYR A 342 3.94 -25.61 -16.12
CA TYR A 342 3.14 -25.85 -14.92
C TYR A 342 2.89 -27.34 -14.65
N GLU A 343 2.50 -28.11 -15.67
CA GLU A 343 2.24 -29.56 -15.51
C GLU A 343 3.52 -30.38 -15.26
N GLU A 344 4.65 -29.97 -15.83
CA GLU A 344 5.95 -30.58 -15.54
C GLU A 344 6.37 -30.31 -14.09
N PHE A 345 6.07 -29.11 -13.59
CA PHE A 345 6.32 -28.78 -12.19
C PHE A 345 5.50 -29.65 -11.24
N LEU A 346 4.19 -29.76 -11.45
CA LEU A 346 3.33 -30.59 -10.59
C LEU A 346 3.70 -32.08 -10.64
N SER A 347 4.23 -32.56 -11.77
CA SER A 347 4.69 -33.95 -11.90
C SER A 347 6.09 -34.20 -11.34
N GLY A 348 6.80 -33.17 -10.86
CA GLY A 348 8.16 -33.28 -10.35
C GLY A 348 9.21 -33.48 -11.44
N THR A 349 8.91 -33.15 -12.70
CA THR A 349 9.82 -33.28 -13.86
C THR A 349 10.28 -31.93 -14.42
N ALA A 350 10.03 -30.84 -13.68
CA ALA A 350 10.28 -29.47 -14.10
C ALA A 350 11.78 -29.20 -14.40
N ASP A 351 12.02 -28.54 -15.52
CA ASP A 351 13.30 -27.87 -15.83
C ASP A 351 13.10 -26.35 -15.61
N LEU A 352 13.88 -25.77 -14.68
CA LEU A 352 13.79 -24.37 -14.31
C LEU A 352 14.70 -23.53 -15.20
N THR A 353 14.12 -22.58 -15.90
CA THR A 353 14.88 -21.61 -16.73
C THR A 353 14.93 -20.26 -16.05
N VAL A 354 16.11 -19.63 -15.98
CA VAL A 354 16.29 -18.28 -15.46
C VAL A 354 15.77 -17.28 -16.50
N VAL A 355 14.75 -16.52 -16.13
CA VAL A 355 14.19 -15.42 -16.93
C VAL A 355 14.86 -14.09 -16.58
N PHE A 356 15.12 -13.87 -15.29
CA PHE A 356 15.81 -12.71 -14.77
C PHE A 356 16.66 -13.13 -13.56
N GLU A 357 17.86 -12.58 -13.45
CA GLU A 357 18.72 -12.70 -12.28
C GLU A 357 19.15 -11.29 -11.85
N PRO A 358 18.99 -10.92 -10.56
CA PRO A 358 19.38 -9.59 -10.07
C PRO A 358 20.91 -9.47 -9.95
N ASP A 359 21.40 -8.24 -10.01
CA ASP A 359 22.78 -7.88 -9.70
C ASP A 359 22.85 -6.78 -8.62
N GLU A 360 24.03 -6.19 -8.39
CA GLU A 360 24.24 -5.15 -7.35
C GLU A 360 23.43 -3.87 -7.62
N HIS A 361 23.06 -3.61 -8.88
CA HIS A 361 22.41 -2.38 -9.33
C HIS A 361 21.00 -2.62 -9.90
N THR A 362 20.66 -3.89 -10.18
CA THR A 362 19.45 -4.24 -10.92
C THR A 362 18.57 -5.19 -10.13
N SER A 363 17.32 -4.83 -9.94
CA SER A 363 16.29 -5.66 -9.32
C SER A 363 15.04 -5.79 -10.18
N LEU A 364 14.28 -6.87 -10.00
CA LEU A 364 12.96 -7.03 -10.60
C LEU A 364 11.93 -6.32 -9.72
N GLN A 365 11.30 -5.28 -10.25
CA GLN A 365 10.22 -4.57 -9.56
C GLN A 365 8.90 -5.34 -9.70
N SER A 366 8.50 -5.61 -10.96
CA SER A 366 7.27 -6.34 -11.26
C SER A 366 7.35 -7.04 -12.60
N TYR A 367 6.38 -7.89 -12.86
CA TYR A 367 6.16 -8.49 -14.17
C TYR A 367 4.68 -8.66 -14.45
N THR A 368 4.29 -8.60 -15.72
CA THR A 368 2.88 -8.69 -16.14
C THR A 368 2.77 -9.47 -17.43
N TRP A 369 1.74 -10.30 -17.54
CA TRP A 369 1.46 -11.03 -18.76
C TRP A 369 0.52 -10.24 -19.68
N THR A 370 0.81 -10.26 -20.97
CA THR A 370 -0.20 -10.18 -22.03
C THR A 370 -0.59 -11.60 -22.43
N ARG A 371 -1.44 -11.75 -23.45
CA ARG A 371 -1.80 -13.09 -23.93
C ARG A 371 -0.57 -13.95 -24.27
N ASP A 372 0.39 -13.40 -24.98
CA ASP A 372 1.49 -14.19 -25.56
C ASP A 372 2.90 -13.68 -25.15
N ARG A 373 3.00 -12.68 -24.29
CA ARG A 373 4.27 -12.07 -23.86
C ARG A 373 4.29 -11.81 -22.35
N LEU A 374 5.48 -11.86 -21.80
CA LEU A 374 5.75 -11.42 -20.44
C LEU A 374 6.46 -10.05 -20.47
N ILE A 375 5.97 -9.10 -19.73
CA ILE A 375 6.58 -7.77 -19.57
C ILE A 375 7.30 -7.74 -18.23
N LEU A 376 8.60 -7.42 -18.23
CA LEU A 376 9.37 -7.20 -17.01
C LEU A 376 9.55 -5.70 -16.79
N VAL A 377 9.35 -5.28 -15.55
CA VAL A 377 9.73 -3.96 -15.05
C VAL A 377 10.89 -4.18 -14.08
N THR A 378 12.06 -3.67 -14.42
CA THR A 378 13.25 -3.74 -13.60
C THR A 378 13.67 -2.36 -13.13
N LEU A 379 14.30 -2.27 -11.96
CA LEU A 379 14.95 -1.06 -11.46
C LEU A 379 16.45 -1.19 -11.67
N VAL A 380 17.07 -0.18 -12.25
CA VAL A 380 18.51 -0.01 -12.34
C VAL A 380 18.88 1.28 -11.61
N ASP A 381 19.52 1.14 -10.44
CA ASP A 381 19.73 2.27 -9.53
C ASP A 381 18.43 3.10 -9.32
N VAL A 382 17.33 2.38 -9.05
CA VAL A 382 15.97 2.94 -8.79
C VAL A 382 15.26 3.54 -10.02
N ALA A 383 15.89 3.57 -11.21
CA ALA A 383 15.23 3.99 -12.45
C ALA A 383 14.64 2.78 -13.20
N SER A 384 13.40 2.90 -13.69
CA SER A 384 12.69 1.79 -14.35
C SER A 384 13.25 1.48 -15.73
N ARG A 385 13.29 0.19 -16.08
CA ARG A 385 13.45 -0.33 -17.45
C ARG A 385 12.35 -1.33 -17.73
N ILE A 386 11.84 -1.29 -18.95
CA ILE A 386 10.78 -2.20 -19.41
C ILE A 386 11.35 -3.12 -20.49
N GLU A 387 11.13 -4.40 -20.33
CA GLU A 387 11.55 -5.42 -21.31
C GLU A 387 10.40 -6.36 -21.64
N VAL A 388 10.32 -6.75 -22.89
CA VAL A 388 9.40 -7.78 -23.37
C VAL A 388 10.14 -9.10 -23.44
N VAL A 389 9.54 -10.13 -22.89
CA VAL A 389 10.08 -11.50 -22.88
C VAL A 389 9.19 -12.41 -23.72
N THR A 390 9.81 -13.21 -24.60
CA THR A 390 9.12 -14.22 -25.39
C THR A 390 9.15 -15.56 -24.65
N PRO A 391 7.99 -16.07 -24.18
CA PRO A 391 7.92 -17.36 -23.48
C PRO A 391 8.48 -18.52 -24.30
N GLY A 392 9.11 -19.45 -23.62
CA GLY A 392 9.74 -20.64 -24.23
C GLY A 392 11.19 -20.42 -24.67
N THR A 393 11.50 -19.31 -25.34
CA THR A 393 12.88 -18.92 -25.64
C THR A 393 13.48 -18.04 -24.54
N TRP A 394 12.63 -17.35 -23.80
CA TRP A 394 12.97 -16.38 -22.73
C TRP A 394 13.90 -15.26 -23.19
N THR A 395 13.88 -14.98 -24.51
CA THR A 395 14.60 -13.84 -25.09
C THR A 395 13.96 -12.55 -24.61
N ARG A 396 14.82 -11.56 -24.24
CA ARG A 396 14.44 -10.25 -23.70
C ARG A 396 14.74 -9.17 -24.73
N GLU A 397 13.79 -8.27 -24.94
CA GLU A 397 13.93 -7.12 -25.84
C GLU A 397 13.47 -5.87 -25.09
N PRO A 398 14.26 -4.76 -25.11
CA PRO A 398 13.86 -3.54 -24.44
C PRO A 398 12.67 -2.90 -25.14
N VAL A 399 11.81 -2.24 -24.36
CA VAL A 399 10.75 -1.37 -24.89
C VAL A 399 11.36 0.00 -25.13
N GLU A 400 11.36 0.41 -26.39
CA GLU A 400 11.90 1.71 -26.80
C GLU A 400 10.94 2.87 -26.50
N GLY A 401 11.48 4.10 -26.40
CA GLY A 401 10.67 5.31 -26.19
C GLY A 401 10.32 5.62 -24.74
N ILE A 402 10.84 4.85 -23.77
CA ILE A 402 10.71 5.17 -22.35
C ILE A 402 11.63 6.34 -22.00
N PRO A 403 11.14 7.44 -21.39
CA PRO A 403 11.98 8.55 -20.98
C PRO A 403 13.02 8.11 -19.92
N PRO A 404 14.25 8.62 -19.98
CA PRO A 404 15.26 8.31 -18.96
C PRO A 404 14.90 8.97 -17.62
N ASN A 405 15.37 8.38 -16.52
CA ASN A 405 15.19 8.88 -15.15
C ASN A 405 13.71 9.03 -14.73
N THR A 406 12.83 8.23 -15.31
CA THR A 406 11.42 8.14 -14.91
C THR A 406 11.15 6.80 -14.22
N ASN A 407 10.11 6.78 -13.43
CA ASN A 407 9.46 5.56 -13.02
C ASN A 407 8.39 5.24 -14.06
N THR A 408 8.52 4.08 -14.70
CA THR A 408 7.56 3.60 -15.70
C THR A 408 7.01 2.27 -15.24
N VAL A 409 5.69 2.15 -15.18
CA VAL A 409 4.98 0.95 -14.72
C VAL A 409 3.95 0.50 -15.74
N VAL A 410 3.63 -0.79 -15.75
CA VAL A 410 2.52 -1.34 -16.54
C VAL A 410 1.24 -1.09 -15.76
N VAL A 411 0.38 -0.20 -16.24
CA VAL A 411 -0.89 0.12 -15.58
C VAL A 411 -2.05 -0.74 -16.08
N ALA A 412 -1.94 -1.31 -17.28
CA ALA A 412 -2.83 -2.33 -17.77
C ALA A 412 -2.17 -3.15 -18.88
N ALA A 413 -2.50 -4.43 -18.95
CA ALA A 413 -2.16 -5.36 -20.01
C ALA A 413 -3.39 -6.14 -20.42
N ASP A 414 -3.47 -6.52 -21.69
CA ASP A 414 -4.58 -7.33 -22.22
C ASP A 414 -4.20 -8.81 -22.20
N GLU A 415 -4.81 -9.57 -21.28
CA GLU A 415 -4.59 -11.02 -21.16
C GLU A 415 -5.17 -11.82 -22.33
N TYR A 416 -6.05 -11.20 -23.13
CA TYR A 416 -6.65 -11.79 -24.33
C TYR A 416 -6.07 -11.26 -25.64
N GLY A 417 -5.18 -10.28 -25.55
CA GLY A 417 -4.42 -9.67 -26.65
C GLY A 417 -3.02 -9.28 -26.20
N ASP A 418 -2.36 -8.43 -26.98
CA ASP A 418 -0.99 -7.97 -26.70
C ASP A 418 -0.93 -6.44 -26.53
N GLU A 419 -2.03 -5.81 -26.09
CA GLU A 419 -2.03 -4.38 -25.77
C GLU A 419 -1.47 -4.14 -24.38
N ILE A 420 -0.71 -3.05 -24.23
CA ILE A 420 -0.19 -2.57 -22.96
C ILE A 420 -0.43 -1.07 -22.80
N PHE A 421 -0.65 -0.67 -21.57
CA PHE A 421 -0.69 0.72 -21.14
C PHE A 421 0.42 0.92 -20.10
N LEU A 422 1.31 1.87 -20.36
CA LEU A 422 2.37 2.21 -19.43
C LEU A 422 2.15 3.62 -18.91
N ASP A 423 2.30 3.82 -17.60
CA ASP A 423 2.43 5.15 -17.01
C ASP A 423 3.89 5.47 -16.77
N SER A 424 4.32 6.64 -17.22
CA SER A 424 5.68 7.11 -17.04
C SER A 424 5.67 8.50 -16.43
N SER A 425 6.32 8.66 -15.28
CA SER A 425 6.43 9.95 -14.58
C SER A 425 7.78 10.10 -13.87
N GLY A 426 8.13 11.34 -13.52
CA GLY A 426 9.31 11.66 -12.73
C GLY A 426 8.97 12.76 -11.72
N PHE A 427 9.91 13.16 -10.87
CA PHE A 427 9.66 14.20 -9.87
C PHE A 427 9.26 15.56 -10.49
N ASP A 428 9.78 15.87 -11.66
CA ASP A 428 9.57 17.10 -12.43
C ASP A 428 8.73 16.92 -13.70
N THR A 429 8.39 15.67 -14.00
CA THR A 429 7.68 15.29 -15.23
C THR A 429 6.32 14.67 -14.87
N PRO A 430 5.19 15.32 -15.22
CA PRO A 430 3.86 14.76 -15.03
C PRO A 430 3.68 13.40 -15.70
N SER A 431 2.77 12.60 -15.18
CA SER A 431 2.41 11.31 -15.76
C SER A 431 2.01 11.40 -17.23
N ARG A 432 2.53 10.44 -18.02
CA ARG A 432 2.18 10.22 -19.42
C ARG A 432 1.74 8.80 -19.61
N LEU A 433 0.57 8.60 -20.17
CA LEU A 433 0.05 7.29 -20.51
C LEU A 433 0.45 6.93 -21.93
N LEU A 434 1.30 5.93 -22.04
CA LEU A 434 1.74 5.34 -23.30
C LEU A 434 0.88 4.11 -23.58
N TRP A 435 0.50 3.90 -24.82
CA TRP A 435 -0.28 2.77 -25.28
C TRP A 435 0.29 2.21 -26.57
N GLY A 436 0.22 0.90 -26.74
CA GLY A 436 0.57 0.20 -27.97
C GLY A 436 0.39 -1.30 -27.82
N ARG A 437 0.83 -2.02 -28.85
CA ARG A 437 0.95 -3.48 -28.78
C ARG A 437 2.41 -3.85 -28.58
N VAL A 438 2.60 -4.94 -27.89
CA VAL A 438 3.95 -5.48 -27.67
C VAL A 438 4.64 -5.73 -29.00
N GLY A 439 5.85 -5.16 -29.18
CA GLY A 439 6.62 -5.22 -30.41
C GLY A 439 6.31 -4.12 -31.44
N GLU A 440 5.39 -3.22 -31.13
CA GLU A 440 5.12 -2.01 -31.90
C GLU A 440 5.59 -0.76 -31.15
N GLU A 441 5.69 0.38 -31.87
CA GLU A 441 6.02 1.66 -31.24
C GLU A 441 4.87 2.12 -30.34
N LEU A 442 5.20 2.50 -29.09
CA LEU A 442 4.24 3.05 -28.15
C LEU A 442 3.94 4.51 -28.47
N SER A 443 2.68 4.89 -28.37
CA SER A 443 2.23 6.26 -28.53
C SER A 443 1.71 6.85 -27.24
N GLU A 444 2.07 8.10 -26.94
CA GLU A 444 1.44 8.85 -25.86
C GLU A 444 -0.01 9.15 -26.24
N ILE A 445 -0.94 8.69 -25.40
CA ILE A 445 -2.38 8.86 -25.63
C ILE A 445 -3.04 9.81 -24.64
N LYS A 446 -2.44 9.98 -23.46
CA LYS A 446 -2.86 10.92 -22.43
C LYS A 446 -1.64 11.48 -21.70
N SER A 447 -1.77 12.71 -21.19
CA SER A 447 -0.81 13.28 -20.24
C SER A 447 -1.53 14.04 -19.15
N ALA A 448 -0.99 13.99 -17.94
CA ALA A 448 -1.47 14.81 -16.85
C ALA A 448 -0.96 16.26 -17.00
N PRO A 449 -1.67 17.27 -16.51
CA PRO A 449 -1.19 18.64 -16.51
C PRO A 449 -0.02 18.82 -15.55
N ALA A 450 0.81 19.81 -15.82
CA ALA A 450 1.78 20.30 -14.85
C ALA A 450 1.07 21.15 -13.78
N PHE A 451 1.24 20.80 -12.51
CA PHE A 451 0.66 21.54 -11.40
C PHE A 451 1.58 22.59 -10.80
N PHE A 452 2.84 22.59 -11.22
CA PHE A 452 3.85 23.58 -10.85
C PHE A 452 4.84 23.78 -11.99
N ASP A 453 5.55 24.91 -11.99
CA ASP A 453 6.62 25.18 -12.94
C ASP A 453 7.90 24.43 -12.55
N ALA A 454 8.22 23.40 -13.30
CA ALA A 454 9.42 22.58 -13.11
C ALA A 454 10.63 23.06 -13.91
N SER A 455 10.55 24.19 -14.64
CA SER A 455 11.61 24.66 -15.54
C SER A 455 12.95 24.94 -14.85
N ASP A 456 12.93 25.33 -13.56
CA ASP A 456 14.09 25.53 -12.69
C ASP A 456 14.38 24.36 -11.75
N ILE A 457 13.59 23.29 -11.82
CA ILE A 457 13.81 22.11 -10.98
C ILE A 457 14.90 21.23 -11.59
N GLU A 458 15.77 20.70 -10.72
CA GLU A 458 16.78 19.71 -11.02
C GLU A 458 16.62 18.49 -10.12
N VAL A 459 16.75 17.32 -10.71
CA VAL A 459 16.72 16.03 -10.01
C VAL A 459 18.10 15.42 -10.06
N ASN A 460 18.72 15.24 -8.90
CA ASN A 460 20.04 14.64 -8.78
C ASN A 460 19.95 13.40 -7.88
N GLN A 461 20.54 12.30 -8.34
CA GLN A 461 20.74 11.11 -7.52
C GLN A 461 22.11 11.17 -6.85
N HIS A 462 22.13 10.89 -5.56
CA HIS A 462 23.34 10.81 -4.73
C HIS A 462 23.41 9.48 -4.00
N PHE A 463 24.61 9.19 -3.51
CA PHE A 463 24.88 8.03 -2.66
C PHE A 463 25.67 8.47 -1.43
N VAL A 464 25.34 7.89 -0.27
CA VAL A 464 26.05 8.08 0.99
C VAL A 464 26.33 6.74 1.66
N ALA A 465 27.49 6.60 2.29
CA ALA A 465 27.80 5.41 3.06
C ALA A 465 27.02 5.44 4.38
N SER A 466 26.28 4.36 4.67
CA SER A 466 25.69 4.08 5.97
C SER A 466 26.76 3.70 6.99
N ALA A 467 26.36 3.47 8.24
CA ALA A 467 27.27 3.13 9.33
C ALA A 467 28.10 1.87 9.08
N ASP A 468 27.55 0.91 8.36
CA ASP A 468 28.22 -0.34 7.95
C ASP A 468 28.98 -0.24 6.63
N GLY A 469 28.98 0.93 5.96
CA GLY A 469 29.63 1.19 4.69
C GLY A 469 28.77 0.90 3.45
N THR A 470 27.53 0.42 3.63
CA THR A 470 26.59 0.23 2.51
C THR A 470 26.24 1.56 1.89
N MET A 471 26.29 1.64 0.54
CA MET A 471 25.96 2.86 -0.18
C MET A 471 24.44 2.99 -0.34
N ILE A 472 23.89 4.04 0.25
CA ILE A 472 22.46 4.33 0.26
C ILE A 472 22.15 5.39 -0.80
N PRO A 473 21.32 5.07 -1.82
CA PRO A 473 20.89 6.05 -2.80
C PRO A 473 19.82 6.97 -2.25
N TYR A 474 19.80 8.20 -2.75
CA TYR A 474 18.72 9.14 -2.51
C TYR A 474 18.64 10.18 -3.63
N PHE A 475 17.44 10.69 -3.87
CA PHE A 475 17.20 11.73 -4.85
C PHE A 475 17.05 13.08 -4.17
N VAL A 476 17.63 14.11 -4.76
CA VAL A 476 17.46 15.52 -4.38
C VAL A 476 16.72 16.24 -5.49
N VAL A 477 15.58 16.82 -5.18
CA VAL A 477 14.69 17.55 -6.08
C VAL A 477 14.63 18.99 -5.59
N GLY A 478 15.28 19.90 -6.31
CA GLY A 478 15.40 21.29 -5.89
C GLY A 478 15.62 22.26 -7.04
N HIS A 479 15.69 23.54 -6.72
CA HIS A 479 15.91 24.59 -7.71
C HIS A 479 17.38 24.68 -8.13
N ARG A 480 17.65 24.73 -9.44
CA ARG A 480 19.00 24.98 -10.01
C ARG A 480 19.55 26.33 -9.56
N SER A 481 18.68 27.31 -9.44
CA SER A 481 19.01 28.66 -9.01
C SER A 481 19.26 28.81 -7.51
N ALA A 482 19.03 27.76 -6.70
CA ALA A 482 19.25 27.79 -5.27
C ALA A 482 20.74 28.03 -4.96
N SER A 483 21.00 28.99 -4.09
CA SER A 483 22.35 29.31 -3.63
C SER A 483 22.46 29.13 -2.12
N GLY A 484 23.17 28.07 -1.69
CA GLY A 484 23.37 27.75 -0.30
C GLY A 484 22.24 26.92 0.34
N PRO A 485 22.33 26.66 1.65
CA PRO A 485 21.38 25.83 2.36
C PRO A 485 19.95 26.38 2.32
N GLY A 486 18.97 25.50 2.17
CA GLY A 486 17.55 25.87 2.12
C GLY A 486 16.65 24.87 2.86
N LYS A 487 15.36 25.23 2.99
CA LYS A 487 14.35 24.34 3.58
C LYS A 487 14.28 23.07 2.80
N THR A 488 14.51 21.95 3.46
CA THR A 488 14.56 20.62 2.87
C THR A 488 13.63 19.67 3.59
N LEU A 489 12.84 18.91 2.83
CA LEU A 489 11.95 17.87 3.33
C LEU A 489 12.48 16.51 2.92
N LEU A 490 12.89 15.70 3.89
CA LEU A 490 13.37 14.33 3.69
C LEU A 490 12.23 13.34 3.89
N GLY A 491 11.98 12.50 2.90
CA GLY A 491 11.04 11.38 2.95
C GLY A 491 11.75 10.04 2.84
N GLY A 492 11.16 9.00 3.46
CA GLY A 492 11.62 7.62 3.34
C GLY A 492 10.63 6.66 4.00
N TYR A 493 10.73 5.37 3.67
CA TYR A 493 9.81 4.37 4.20
C TYR A 493 10.54 3.22 4.92
N GLY A 494 11.37 2.45 4.22
CA GLY A 494 12.25 1.43 4.76
C GLY A 494 11.54 0.26 5.44
N GLY A 495 10.68 -0.46 4.72
CA GLY A 495 10.02 -1.65 5.24
C GLY A 495 9.14 -2.36 4.20
N PHE A 496 8.77 -3.59 4.49
CA PHE A 496 7.81 -4.40 3.70
C PHE A 496 8.18 -4.59 2.23
N GLU A 497 9.48 -4.49 1.88
CA GLU A 497 9.96 -4.54 0.47
C GLU A 497 9.31 -3.47 -0.43
N ASN A 498 8.84 -2.37 0.15
CA ASN A 498 8.15 -1.32 -0.59
C ASN A 498 9.17 -0.36 -1.21
N SER A 499 9.30 -0.38 -2.55
CA SER A 499 10.24 0.47 -3.28
C SER A 499 9.75 1.92 -3.36
N SER A 500 10.59 2.86 -2.93
CA SER A 500 10.36 4.30 -3.09
C SER A 500 10.96 4.76 -4.41
N THR A 501 10.12 4.98 -5.42
CA THR A 501 10.55 5.35 -6.77
C THR A 501 10.20 6.80 -7.11
N PRO A 502 10.87 7.43 -8.10
CA PRO A 502 10.50 8.75 -8.60
C PRO A 502 9.01 8.82 -8.98
N ALA A 503 8.33 9.87 -8.56
CA ALA A 503 6.92 10.09 -8.89
C ALA A 503 6.60 11.59 -8.94
N TYR A 504 5.66 11.99 -9.80
CA TYR A 504 5.18 13.35 -9.88
C TYR A 504 4.24 13.69 -8.73
N GLY A 505 4.71 14.54 -7.82
CA GLY A 505 3.93 14.99 -6.67
C GLY A 505 3.29 16.35 -6.93
N GLY A 506 2.08 16.42 -7.52
CA GLY A 506 1.43 17.69 -7.82
C GLY A 506 1.22 18.58 -6.58
N VAL A 507 0.74 18.00 -5.47
CA VAL A 507 0.57 18.71 -4.18
C VAL A 507 1.91 19.10 -3.58
N LEU A 508 2.90 18.19 -3.56
CA LEU A 508 4.27 18.48 -3.12
C LEU A 508 4.88 19.63 -3.95
N GLY A 509 4.75 19.54 -5.28
CA GLY A 509 5.23 20.58 -6.19
C GLY A 509 4.59 21.94 -5.93
N ARG A 510 3.26 21.96 -5.76
CA ARG A 510 2.50 23.19 -5.53
C ARG A 510 2.74 23.81 -4.15
N LEU A 511 2.79 22.98 -3.10
CA LEU A 511 2.85 23.48 -1.73
C LEU A 511 4.28 23.60 -1.18
N TRP A 512 5.26 22.88 -1.76
CA TRP A 512 6.64 22.87 -1.26
C TRP A 512 7.66 23.38 -2.28
N LEU A 513 7.79 22.72 -3.45
CA LEU A 513 8.81 23.09 -4.45
C LEU A 513 8.56 24.51 -4.97
N SER A 514 7.33 24.88 -5.37
CA SER A 514 7.00 26.23 -5.86
C SER A 514 7.23 27.35 -4.81
N ARG A 515 7.43 26.96 -3.54
CA ARG A 515 7.76 27.88 -2.45
C ARG A 515 9.24 27.84 -2.05
N GLY A 516 10.09 27.32 -2.96
CA GLY A 516 11.54 27.28 -2.78
C GLY A 516 12.05 26.17 -1.86
N GLY A 517 11.20 25.20 -1.48
CA GLY A 517 11.63 24.02 -0.73
C GLY A 517 12.35 23.02 -1.62
N THR A 518 13.27 22.25 -1.03
CA THR A 518 13.90 21.08 -1.62
C THR A 518 13.23 19.83 -1.08
N TYR A 519 12.98 18.84 -1.94
CA TYR A 519 12.50 17.52 -1.53
C TYR A 519 13.58 16.47 -1.72
N VAL A 520 13.69 15.55 -0.77
CA VAL A 520 14.63 14.43 -0.82
C VAL A 520 13.90 13.13 -0.57
N LEU A 521 14.12 12.14 -1.43
CA LEU A 521 13.62 10.78 -1.29
C LEU A 521 14.78 9.84 -1.01
N ALA A 522 14.80 9.24 0.19
CA ALA A 522 15.81 8.28 0.59
C ALA A 522 15.36 6.84 0.27
N ASN A 523 16.20 6.10 -0.43
CA ASN A 523 16.00 4.71 -0.83
C ASN A 523 16.71 3.76 0.15
N ILE A 524 16.24 3.78 1.39
CA ILE A 524 16.86 3.07 2.52
C ILE A 524 16.54 1.58 2.53
N ARG A 525 17.39 0.79 3.16
CA ARG A 525 17.15 -0.64 3.39
C ARG A 525 15.81 -0.88 4.08
N GLY A 526 15.24 -2.06 3.90
CA GLY A 526 13.86 -2.38 4.26
C GLY A 526 12.88 -2.13 3.11
N GLY A 527 13.23 -1.27 2.13
CA GLY A 527 12.54 -1.16 0.85
C GLY A 527 12.88 -2.29 -0.14
N GLY A 528 12.33 -2.21 -1.35
CA GLY A 528 12.51 -3.19 -2.42
C GLY A 528 13.41 -2.73 -3.57
N GLU A 529 14.03 -1.55 -3.47
CA GLU A 529 14.72 -0.87 -4.58
C GLU A 529 15.84 -1.72 -5.21
N TYR A 530 16.50 -2.54 -4.38
CA TYR A 530 17.52 -3.51 -4.83
C TYR A 530 17.07 -4.96 -4.62
N GLY A 531 15.75 -5.20 -4.64
CA GLY A 531 15.14 -6.53 -4.51
C GLY A 531 15.03 -7.05 -3.08
N PRO A 532 14.63 -8.32 -2.90
CA PRO A 532 14.32 -8.89 -1.59
C PRO A 532 15.45 -8.81 -0.56
N ARG A 533 16.72 -8.89 -1.00
CA ARG A 533 17.87 -8.79 -0.08
C ARG A 533 17.97 -7.41 0.58
N TRP A 534 17.59 -6.33 -0.16
CA TRP A 534 17.57 -4.96 0.38
C TRP A 534 16.58 -4.83 1.54
N HIS A 535 15.50 -5.61 1.49
CA HIS A 535 14.49 -5.71 2.54
C HIS A 535 14.92 -6.67 3.66
N THR A 536 15.24 -7.92 3.36
CA THR A 536 15.38 -8.98 4.36
C THR A 536 16.53 -8.74 5.35
N GLN A 537 17.61 -8.06 4.92
CA GLN A 537 18.72 -7.68 5.82
C GLN A 537 18.32 -6.64 6.87
N ALA A 538 17.22 -5.94 6.66
CA ALA A 538 16.72 -4.86 7.53
C ALA A 538 15.44 -5.26 8.30
N MET A 539 15.08 -6.52 8.31
CA MET A 539 14.00 -7.07 9.13
C MET A 539 14.48 -7.39 10.54
N ARG A 540 13.57 -7.41 11.50
CA ARG A 540 13.81 -7.89 12.88
C ARG A 540 15.07 -7.28 13.50
N GLU A 541 16.07 -8.09 13.87
CA GLU A 541 17.35 -7.67 14.45
C GLU A 541 18.09 -6.67 13.55
N GLY A 542 17.92 -6.78 12.22
CA GLY A 542 18.50 -5.87 11.24
C GLY A 542 17.83 -4.51 11.15
N ARG A 543 16.75 -4.27 11.90
CA ARG A 543 15.95 -3.03 11.80
C ARG A 543 16.74 -1.75 12.05
N HIS A 544 17.81 -1.81 12.81
CA HIS A 544 18.71 -0.68 13.04
C HIS A 544 19.31 -0.13 11.74
N LEU A 545 19.51 -0.95 10.71
CA LEU A 545 20.04 -0.53 9.40
C LEU A 545 19.14 0.53 8.72
N VAL A 546 17.82 0.41 8.89
CA VAL A 546 16.84 1.38 8.36
C VAL A 546 17.08 2.78 8.94
N HIS A 547 17.30 2.82 10.26
CA HIS A 547 17.48 4.09 10.97
C HIS A 547 18.82 4.73 10.67
N GLU A 548 19.86 3.93 10.59
CA GLU A 548 21.24 4.36 10.29
C GLU A 548 21.33 4.90 8.86
N ASP A 549 20.67 4.25 7.90
CA ASP A 549 20.60 4.71 6.52
C ASP A 549 19.94 6.08 6.41
N PHE A 550 18.77 6.25 7.05
CA PHE A 550 18.05 7.52 7.01
C PHE A 550 18.82 8.64 7.71
N ALA A 551 19.45 8.33 8.84
CA ALA A 551 20.30 9.28 9.56
C ALA A 551 21.55 9.66 8.74
N ALA A 552 22.14 8.71 8.01
CA ALA A 552 23.28 8.98 7.12
C ALA A 552 22.90 9.94 5.99
N VAL A 553 21.72 9.74 5.36
CA VAL A 553 21.21 10.67 4.34
C VAL A 553 20.99 12.07 4.93
N ALA A 554 20.35 12.18 6.11
CA ALA A 554 20.14 13.45 6.78
C ALA A 554 21.47 14.19 7.05
N ALA A 555 22.47 13.48 7.56
CA ALA A 555 23.81 14.05 7.82
C ALA A 555 24.54 14.48 6.52
N ASP A 556 24.42 13.70 5.45
CA ASP A 556 25.06 14.02 4.17
C ASP A 556 24.44 15.26 3.51
N LEU A 557 23.12 15.47 3.63
CA LEU A 557 22.45 16.68 3.15
C LEU A 557 23.02 17.94 3.79
N VAL A 558 23.28 17.90 5.10
CA VAL A 558 23.92 19.01 5.83
C VAL A 558 25.38 19.15 5.42
N ALA A 559 26.13 18.05 5.32
CA ALA A 559 27.54 18.06 4.93
C ALA A 559 27.76 18.60 3.51
N ARG A 560 26.85 18.33 2.60
CA ARG A 560 26.86 18.88 1.23
C ARG A 560 26.43 20.36 1.16
N GLY A 561 25.89 20.91 2.24
CA GLY A 561 25.38 22.28 2.28
C GLY A 561 24.06 22.46 1.50
N ILE A 562 23.29 21.39 1.29
CA ILE A 562 21.95 21.44 0.71
C ILE A 562 20.99 22.07 1.71
N THR A 563 21.18 21.76 3.00
CA THR A 563 20.36 22.28 4.10
C THR A 563 21.21 22.51 5.36
N THR A 564 20.58 23.01 6.42
CA THR A 564 21.10 22.99 7.80
C THR A 564 20.19 22.15 8.67
N VAL A 565 20.66 21.76 9.86
CA VAL A 565 19.80 21.00 10.80
C VAL A 565 18.47 21.74 11.07
N ASP A 566 18.52 23.04 11.34
CA ASP A 566 17.33 23.86 11.62
C ASP A 566 16.37 23.96 10.41
N GLN A 567 16.84 23.71 9.19
CA GLN A 567 16.07 23.77 7.95
C GLN A 567 15.75 22.40 7.37
N LEU A 568 16.17 21.31 8.03
CA LEU A 568 15.87 19.93 7.62
C LEU A 568 14.64 19.41 8.35
N GLY A 569 13.54 19.26 7.62
CA GLY A 569 12.36 18.53 8.08
C GLY A 569 12.35 17.11 7.55
N ALA A 570 11.69 16.20 8.27
CA ALA A 570 11.40 14.87 7.73
C ALA A 570 9.94 14.50 7.93
N GLN A 571 9.42 13.67 7.01
CA GLN A 571 8.06 13.15 7.11
C GLN A 571 7.99 11.67 6.75
N GLY A 572 7.08 10.94 7.42
CA GLY A 572 6.77 9.57 7.12
C GLY A 572 5.41 9.15 7.67
N GLY A 573 4.80 8.15 7.05
CA GLY A 573 3.52 7.60 7.48
C GLY A 573 3.57 6.09 7.64
N SER A 574 2.68 5.53 8.50
CA SER A 574 2.63 4.09 8.77
C SER A 574 3.98 3.57 9.27
N ASN A 575 4.62 2.62 8.61
CA ASN A 575 6.01 2.23 8.88
C ASN A 575 7.00 3.42 8.78
N GLY A 576 6.78 4.35 7.84
CA GLY A 576 7.52 5.62 7.79
C GLY A 576 7.23 6.52 8.99
N GLY A 577 6.06 6.39 9.63
CA GLY A 577 5.73 7.03 10.90
C GLY A 577 6.53 6.43 12.06
N LEU A 578 6.73 5.11 12.09
CA LEU A 578 7.66 4.46 13.01
C LEU A 578 9.07 5.04 12.83
N LEU A 579 9.54 5.16 11.59
CA LEU A 579 10.82 5.78 11.27
C LEU A 579 10.92 7.20 11.85
N MET A 580 9.87 8.03 11.72
CA MET A 580 9.86 9.38 12.29
C MET A 580 9.91 9.36 13.82
N GLY A 581 9.19 8.44 14.47
CA GLY A 581 9.27 8.24 15.93
C GLY A 581 10.68 7.83 16.38
N ILE A 582 11.36 7.01 15.60
CA ILE A 582 12.75 6.61 15.87
C ILE A 582 13.71 7.79 15.65
N MET A 583 13.53 8.58 14.60
CA MET A 583 14.31 9.79 14.39
C MET A 583 14.13 10.78 15.56
N LEU A 584 12.91 10.92 16.07
CA LEU A 584 12.63 11.75 17.24
C LEU A 584 13.41 11.26 18.47
N THR A 585 13.40 9.98 18.77
CA THR A 585 13.92 9.45 20.03
C THR A 585 15.41 9.09 19.98
N LYS A 586 15.94 8.67 18.83
CA LYS A 586 17.36 8.28 18.68
C LYS A 586 18.24 9.35 18.02
N TYR A 587 17.72 10.13 17.07
CA TYR A 587 18.48 11.07 16.25
C TYR A 587 17.91 12.51 16.24
N PRO A 588 17.39 13.05 17.37
CA PRO A 588 16.70 14.34 17.38
C PRO A 588 17.56 15.51 16.90
N ASP A 589 18.87 15.42 17.06
CA ASP A 589 19.82 16.49 16.73
C ASP A 589 20.07 16.65 15.21
N LEU A 590 19.47 15.78 14.37
CA LEU A 590 19.60 15.85 12.91
C LEU A 590 18.49 16.68 12.24
N PHE A 591 17.41 17.01 12.94
CA PHE A 591 16.21 17.57 12.33
C PHE A 591 15.72 18.85 13.01
N GLY A 592 15.25 19.80 12.19
CA GLY A 592 14.55 21.00 12.64
C GLY A 592 13.05 20.78 12.85
N ALA A 593 12.43 19.77 12.21
CA ALA A 593 11.03 19.43 12.37
C ALA A 593 10.74 17.99 11.92
N LEU A 594 9.74 17.34 12.53
CA LEU A 594 9.29 16.00 12.14
C LEU A 594 7.76 15.96 11.95
N VAL A 595 7.31 15.26 10.91
CA VAL A 595 5.91 14.96 10.66
C VAL A 595 5.71 13.46 10.71
N CYS A 596 4.91 12.99 11.67
CA CYS A 596 4.67 11.59 11.98
C CYS A 596 3.19 11.27 11.73
N SER A 597 2.90 10.54 10.67
CA SER A 597 1.52 10.29 10.21
C SER A 597 1.12 8.83 10.37
N VAL A 598 -0.08 8.58 10.90
CA VAL A 598 -0.68 7.24 11.11
C VAL A 598 0.33 6.19 11.59
N PRO A 599 1.10 6.46 12.66
CA PRO A 599 2.34 5.77 12.98
C PRO A 599 2.16 4.56 13.90
N LEU A 600 3.10 3.58 13.79
CA LEU A 600 3.37 2.60 14.84
C LEU A 600 4.40 3.17 15.81
N LEU A 601 4.09 3.32 17.09
CA LEU A 601 5.02 3.95 18.05
C LEU A 601 5.21 3.16 19.33
N ASP A 602 4.20 2.42 19.77
CA ASP A 602 4.29 1.49 20.90
C ASP A 602 4.52 0.07 20.38
N MET A 603 5.80 -0.27 20.21
CA MET A 603 6.17 -1.57 19.65
C MET A 603 6.06 -2.70 20.67
N LYS A 604 5.86 -2.41 21.96
CA LYS A 604 5.56 -3.45 22.96
C LYS A 604 4.16 -4.04 22.77
N ARG A 605 3.24 -3.27 22.20
CA ARG A 605 1.83 -3.66 22.10
C ARG A 605 1.30 -3.74 20.67
N TYR A 606 2.11 -3.42 19.66
CA TYR A 606 1.63 -3.29 18.28
C TYR A 606 0.90 -4.54 17.78
N HIS A 607 1.38 -5.73 18.15
CA HIS A 607 0.81 -7.02 17.73
C HIS A 607 -0.58 -7.30 18.33
N LEU A 608 -0.97 -6.58 19.40
CA LEU A 608 -2.28 -6.68 20.05
C LEU A 608 -3.30 -5.69 19.47
N LEU A 609 -2.87 -4.81 18.57
CA LEU A 609 -3.65 -3.67 18.10
C LEU A 609 -3.99 -3.82 16.61
N LEU A 610 -5.29 -4.07 16.31
CA LEU A 610 -5.82 -4.18 14.95
C LEU A 610 -5.05 -5.19 14.08
N ALA A 611 -4.50 -4.73 12.93
CA ALA A 611 -3.77 -5.61 12.01
C ALA A 611 -2.34 -5.95 12.48
N GLY A 612 -1.92 -5.46 13.64
CA GLY A 612 -0.55 -5.56 14.14
C GLY A 612 0.03 -6.97 14.21
N ALA A 613 -0.79 -7.98 14.55
CA ALA A 613 -0.36 -9.37 14.58
C ALA A 613 0.23 -9.84 13.23
N SER A 614 -0.23 -9.29 12.10
CA SER A 614 0.26 -9.64 10.76
C SER A 614 1.69 -9.16 10.47
N TRP A 615 2.26 -8.25 11.29
CA TRP A 615 3.56 -7.65 11.06
C TRP A 615 4.71 -8.26 11.90
N VAL A 616 4.43 -9.33 12.64
CA VAL A 616 5.43 -10.01 13.48
C VAL A 616 6.61 -10.52 12.65
N ALA A 617 6.37 -10.94 11.42
CA ALA A 617 7.45 -11.34 10.51
C ALA A 617 8.42 -10.18 10.17
N GLU A 618 7.93 -8.95 10.08
CA GLU A 618 8.74 -7.75 9.81
C GLU A 618 9.52 -7.26 11.03
N TYR A 619 8.83 -7.19 12.21
CA TYR A 619 9.37 -6.51 13.38
C TYR A 619 9.84 -7.45 14.49
N GLY A 620 9.37 -8.70 14.53
CA GLY A 620 9.55 -9.62 15.66
C GLY A 620 8.37 -9.61 16.63
N ASP A 621 8.28 -10.63 17.48
CA ASP A 621 7.24 -10.80 18.49
C ASP A 621 7.67 -10.13 19.82
N PRO A 622 7.02 -9.02 20.27
CA PRO A 622 7.40 -8.35 21.51
C PRO A 622 7.08 -9.15 22.78
N ASP A 623 6.34 -10.25 22.70
CA ASP A 623 6.12 -11.17 23.81
C ASP A 623 7.21 -12.23 23.92
N ASN A 624 8.01 -12.43 22.84
CA ASN A 624 9.25 -13.18 22.89
C ASN A 624 10.36 -12.31 23.52
N PRO A 625 10.98 -12.71 24.64
CA PRO A 625 12.05 -11.91 25.28
C PRO A 625 13.23 -11.60 24.38
N ASP A 626 13.63 -12.55 23.52
CA ASP A 626 14.77 -12.37 22.61
C ASP A 626 14.43 -11.33 21.52
N ASP A 627 13.21 -11.33 21.01
CA ASP A 627 12.76 -10.33 20.05
C ASP A 627 12.58 -8.97 20.71
N TRP A 628 12.06 -8.94 21.95
CA TRP A 628 11.89 -7.69 22.68
C TRP A 628 13.23 -6.98 22.98
N GLU A 629 14.33 -7.74 23.11
CA GLU A 629 15.65 -7.15 23.32
C GLU A 629 15.97 -6.14 22.21
N PHE A 630 15.87 -6.53 20.93
CA PHE A 630 16.15 -5.61 19.83
C PHE A 630 15.00 -4.64 19.52
N ILE A 631 13.72 -5.05 19.70
CA ILE A 631 12.56 -4.16 19.47
C ILE A 631 12.59 -2.99 20.45
N SER A 632 12.90 -3.25 21.73
CA SER A 632 12.92 -2.21 22.78
C SER A 632 13.94 -1.11 22.51
N GLU A 633 15.02 -1.43 21.80
CA GLU A 633 16.06 -0.45 21.45
C GLU A 633 15.57 0.66 20.54
N TYR A 634 14.54 0.39 19.72
CA TYR A 634 14.03 1.37 18.76
C TYR A 634 12.57 1.75 19.00
N SER A 635 11.85 1.11 19.91
CA SER A 635 10.43 1.41 20.17
C SER A 635 10.24 2.86 20.64
N PRO A 636 9.64 3.77 19.83
CA PRO A 636 9.65 5.19 20.17
C PRO A 636 8.97 5.52 21.49
N TYR A 637 7.82 4.91 21.77
CA TYR A 637 7.03 5.15 22.97
C TYR A 637 7.80 4.83 24.26
N GLN A 638 8.56 3.71 24.27
CA GLN A 638 9.36 3.28 25.42
C GLN A 638 10.68 4.07 25.55
N ASN A 639 11.10 4.80 24.51
CA ASN A 639 12.37 5.54 24.48
C ASN A 639 12.20 7.06 24.63
N ILE A 640 11.04 7.53 25.09
CA ILE A 640 10.83 8.95 25.43
C ILE A 640 11.74 9.33 26.61
N SER A 641 12.43 10.46 26.49
CA SER A 641 13.31 11.00 27.55
C SER A 641 12.96 12.47 27.83
N ALA A 642 12.66 12.78 29.09
CA ALA A 642 12.40 14.15 29.52
C ALA A 642 13.67 15.03 29.48
N ASP A 643 14.86 14.42 29.51
CA ASP A 643 16.15 15.13 29.54
C ASP A 643 16.69 15.48 28.14
N ARG A 644 16.06 14.97 27.07
CA ARG A 644 16.46 15.25 25.68
C ARG A 644 15.64 16.41 25.12
N ARG A 645 16.26 17.21 24.28
CA ARG A 645 15.54 18.19 23.45
C ARG A 645 15.10 17.49 22.16
N TYR A 646 13.81 17.56 21.87
CA TYR A 646 13.24 17.08 20.61
C TYR A 646 12.92 18.24 19.67
N PRO A 647 13.02 18.03 18.34
CA PRO A 647 12.54 19.01 17.36
C PRO A 647 11.01 19.15 17.44
N PRO A 648 10.44 20.25 16.93
CA PRO A 648 9.01 20.37 16.71
C PRO A 648 8.44 19.15 16.02
N LEU A 649 7.30 18.65 16.51
CA LEU A 649 6.64 17.45 16.02
C LEU A 649 5.18 17.72 15.67
N LEU A 650 4.78 17.38 14.45
CA LEU A 650 3.37 17.24 14.08
C LEU A 650 3.01 15.76 14.03
N MET A 651 2.07 15.34 14.87
CA MET A 651 1.50 14.00 14.90
C MET A 651 0.15 14.01 14.20
N THR A 652 -0.06 13.17 13.17
CA THR A 652 -1.36 13.06 12.53
C THR A 652 -1.84 11.62 12.49
N THR A 653 -3.14 11.38 12.74
CA THR A 653 -3.77 10.06 12.64
C THR A 653 -5.25 10.15 12.28
N SER A 654 -5.95 9.03 12.26
CA SER A 654 -7.38 8.97 11.98
C SER A 654 -8.07 8.01 12.95
N THR A 655 -9.24 8.41 13.46
CA THR A 655 -10.05 7.59 14.39
C THR A 655 -10.47 6.26 13.76
N ARG A 656 -10.75 6.26 12.46
CA ARG A 656 -11.19 5.07 11.72
C ARG A 656 -10.05 4.33 11.03
N ASP A 657 -8.81 4.62 11.43
CA ASP A 657 -7.67 3.80 11.01
C ASP A 657 -7.77 2.42 11.68
N ASP A 658 -7.93 1.42 10.86
CA ASP A 658 -8.16 0.02 11.27
C ASP A 658 -7.02 -0.91 10.90
N ARG A 659 -6.02 -0.31 10.35
CA ARG A 659 -4.76 -0.96 10.05
C ARG A 659 -3.77 -0.67 11.17
N VAL A 660 -3.47 0.61 11.37
CA VAL A 660 -2.59 1.09 12.45
C VAL A 660 -3.44 1.80 13.49
N HIS A 661 -3.51 1.24 14.66
CA HIS A 661 -4.39 1.71 15.72
C HIS A 661 -4.07 3.16 16.13
N PRO A 662 -5.06 4.09 16.17
CA PRO A 662 -4.82 5.50 16.54
C PRO A 662 -4.26 5.67 17.95
N GLY A 663 -4.42 4.68 18.81
CA GLY A 663 -3.83 4.62 20.15
C GLY A 663 -2.30 4.80 20.15
N HIS A 664 -1.59 4.41 19.10
CA HIS A 664 -0.15 4.67 18.98
C HIS A 664 0.16 6.17 19.00
N ALA A 665 -0.50 6.94 18.17
CA ALA A 665 -0.33 8.39 18.06
C ALA A 665 -0.83 9.09 19.33
N ARG A 666 -2.00 8.72 19.84
CA ARG A 666 -2.60 9.26 21.06
C ARG A 666 -1.70 9.07 22.28
N LYS A 667 -1.24 7.84 22.52
CA LYS A 667 -0.38 7.49 23.67
C LYS A 667 0.97 8.18 23.59
N MET A 668 1.59 8.18 22.42
CA MET A 668 2.89 8.85 22.21
C MET A 668 2.77 10.35 22.49
N THR A 669 1.72 11.00 22.01
CA THR A 669 1.47 12.44 22.29
C THR A 669 1.31 12.70 23.77
N ALA A 670 0.45 11.94 24.46
CA ALA A 670 0.22 12.09 25.89
C ALA A 670 1.51 11.88 26.72
N ALA A 671 2.33 10.90 26.34
CA ALA A 671 3.60 10.62 27.03
C ALA A 671 4.66 11.69 26.79
N LEU A 672 4.77 12.23 25.57
CA LEU A 672 5.66 13.34 25.22
C LEU A 672 5.28 14.60 26.01
N GLU A 673 4.00 14.96 26.07
CA GLU A 673 3.52 16.10 26.85
C GLU A 673 3.79 15.96 28.35
N ALA A 674 3.56 14.75 28.90
CA ALA A 674 3.89 14.46 30.30
C ALA A 674 5.40 14.54 30.58
N ALA A 675 6.25 14.27 29.58
CA ALA A 675 7.69 14.45 29.65
C ALA A 675 8.12 15.91 29.42
N GLY A 676 7.19 16.84 29.16
CA GLY A 676 7.46 18.26 28.94
C GLY A 676 7.77 18.67 27.50
N HIS A 677 7.49 17.81 26.56
CA HIS A 677 7.69 18.06 25.12
C HIS A 677 6.36 18.42 24.46
N PRO A 678 6.17 19.63 23.93
CA PRO A 678 4.96 20.00 23.23
C PRO A 678 4.84 19.24 21.89
N VAL A 679 3.63 18.80 21.57
CA VAL A 679 3.30 18.10 20.31
C VAL A 679 2.12 18.83 19.68
N GLN A 680 2.21 19.13 18.38
CA GLN A 680 1.05 19.49 17.58
C GLN A 680 0.37 18.20 17.11
N TYR A 681 -0.89 18.01 17.52
CA TYR A 681 -1.63 16.78 17.26
C TYR A 681 -2.88 17.05 16.46
N TYR A 682 -3.13 16.23 15.43
CA TYR A 682 -4.35 16.26 14.67
C TYR A 682 -4.85 14.85 14.36
N GLU A 683 -6.10 14.55 14.70
CA GLU A 683 -6.78 13.32 14.37
C GLU A 683 -8.03 13.60 13.54
N ASN A 684 -8.08 13.02 12.33
CA ASN A 684 -9.28 13.03 11.50
C ASN A 684 -10.27 11.98 12.01
N THR A 685 -11.48 12.41 12.37
CA THR A 685 -12.51 11.51 12.94
C THR A 685 -13.30 10.72 11.88
N GLU A 686 -13.08 10.98 10.61
CA GLU A 686 -13.84 10.37 9.50
C GLU A 686 -13.01 9.53 8.54
N GLY A 687 -11.70 9.78 8.45
CA GLY A 687 -10.79 9.11 7.54
C GLY A 687 -10.26 7.79 8.09
N GLY A 688 -9.93 6.85 7.20
CA GLY A 688 -9.24 5.59 7.51
C GLY A 688 -7.71 5.74 7.50
N HIS A 689 -6.96 4.64 7.19
CA HIS A 689 -5.49 4.61 7.21
C HIS A 689 -4.84 5.60 6.23
N ALA A 690 -5.48 5.92 5.11
CA ALA A 690 -5.04 6.99 4.21
C ALA A 690 -5.11 8.40 4.87
N GLY A 691 -5.70 8.51 6.05
CA GLY A 691 -5.85 9.76 6.80
C GLY A 691 -6.94 10.69 6.29
N ALA A 692 -7.68 10.30 5.24
CA ALA A 692 -8.70 11.12 4.60
C ALA A 692 -9.70 10.24 3.84
N ALA A 693 -10.99 10.59 3.90
CA ALA A 693 -12.05 9.88 3.18
C ALA A 693 -12.30 10.46 1.77
N ASP A 694 -11.91 11.73 1.54
CA ASP A 694 -12.11 12.44 0.29
C ASP A 694 -10.97 13.44 -0.02
N ASN A 695 -11.03 14.07 -1.19
CA ASN A 695 -10.04 15.05 -1.64
C ASN A 695 -9.98 16.29 -0.73
N ALA A 696 -11.13 16.73 -0.17
CA ALA A 696 -11.16 17.90 0.71
C ALA A 696 -10.41 17.63 2.01
N GLN A 697 -10.56 16.44 2.58
CA GLN A 697 -9.80 15.99 3.76
C GLN A 697 -8.32 15.78 3.45
N THR A 698 -8.00 15.24 2.25
CA THR A 698 -6.61 15.11 1.77
C THR A 698 -5.95 16.48 1.61
N ALA A 699 -6.65 17.45 1.02
CA ALA A 699 -6.18 18.83 0.86
C ALA A 699 -5.96 19.50 2.22
N PHE A 700 -6.90 19.32 3.16
CA PHE A 700 -6.79 19.83 4.52
C PHE A 700 -5.54 19.30 5.24
N ARG A 701 -5.34 17.97 5.25
CA ARG A 701 -4.18 17.34 5.87
C ARG A 701 -2.88 17.80 5.21
N SER A 702 -2.83 17.87 3.89
CA SER A 702 -1.66 18.36 3.17
C SER A 702 -1.32 19.80 3.55
N ALA A 703 -2.32 20.69 3.58
CA ALA A 703 -2.13 22.06 4.03
C ALA A 703 -1.60 22.14 5.46
N LEU A 704 -2.13 21.30 6.38
CA LEU A 704 -1.69 21.26 7.77
C LEU A 704 -0.20 20.86 7.88
N ILE A 705 0.20 19.84 7.15
CA ILE A 705 1.59 19.36 7.12
C ILE A 705 2.53 20.43 6.57
N TYR A 706 2.22 21.03 5.43
CA TYR A 706 3.11 22.02 4.82
C TYR A 706 3.11 23.36 5.58
N GLU A 707 1.98 23.75 6.18
CA GLU A 707 1.96 24.92 7.07
C GLU A 707 2.85 24.73 8.29
N PHE A 708 2.77 23.57 8.93
CA PHE A 708 3.66 23.20 10.03
C PHE A 708 5.14 23.27 9.62
N LEU A 709 5.49 22.61 8.50
CA LEU A 709 6.87 22.57 8.00
C LEU A 709 7.40 23.98 7.65
N HIS A 710 6.60 24.81 6.99
CA HIS A 710 7.00 26.18 6.66
C HIS A 710 7.26 27.02 7.91
N ARG A 711 6.48 26.86 8.98
CA ARG A 711 6.69 27.57 10.26
C ARG A 711 7.90 27.05 11.01
N ALA A 712 8.02 25.74 11.14
CA ALA A 712 9.04 25.12 11.94
C ALA A 712 10.46 25.27 11.36
N LEU A 713 10.59 25.28 10.02
CA LEU A 713 11.89 25.37 9.32
C LEU A 713 12.29 26.79 8.91
N GLY A 714 11.57 27.79 9.41
CA GLY A 714 11.79 29.19 9.12
C GLY A 714 10.96 29.69 7.92
N GLU A 715 10.40 30.89 8.03
CA GLU A 715 9.61 31.55 6.98
C GLU A 715 10.43 32.00 5.78
#